data_278e0a32fec11f7cc6cb230e7eff0588
#
_entry.id   278e0a32fec11f7cc6cb230e7eff0588
#
_cell.length_a   1.000
_cell.length_b   1.000
_cell.length_c   1.000
_cell.angle_alpha   90.00
_cell.angle_beta   90.00
_cell.angle_gamma   90.00
#
_symmetry.space_group_name_H-M   'P 1'
#
loop_
_entity.id
_entity.type
_entity.pdbx_description
1 polymer ?
#
loop_
_entity_poly.entity_id
_entity_poly.type
_entity_poly.pdbx_seq_one_letter_code
_entity_poly.pdbx_strand_id
1 'polypeptide(L)'
;MSTTSPGRRPPFRRWIHSGIALGFAGALLAPSTALAGEAVASAAVTGEVPRSDPMGGPAAVAGRQVISGSMFYPRIPRAYWRDRLKKARAMGLNTIETYAFWNVHERAPGTFDFTGQNDIAEFIREAAEEGLMVIVRPGPYVCAEWDWGGLPPWLNKDPQMVVRSQYPGFMAAAQRYLNALAKEVAPLQKTNGGPVIGIQVENEYGSYGEDHAYMEAMRAAFVRAGFSPRLLFTADGPDLLQRGALPDLPVALNFAPGSAKGAFAALEKFRPGAPIFVGEYWDGWFDHWGAKRETRDGTAMAAELKQMLEAGASVNLYMFTGGTSFGWMAGANAAGANADHTTGAKVNYEPDVTSYDYDSPLSEDGRVTPKFFAFRDAIQSVTGEALPPVPQDPGTITLAPIALGKGQSLWSRLPAPVATGSEVPPTMEDVGQSYGYILYRTKLGEGAEHPVDLVLPEVRAYAAIYLDGVFQGAIDRRLKQTTLTLASVKRGATLSILVENTGRVNYGPALPGERAGLVGAPKLDGRTLSGWSTYSLPMNPPPKVTAKGACEGPCFYKASFEVERAGDTFLDTAGLSKGVVFVNGHNLGRYWNVGPQRTLYLPGAFLKPGRNEILVFDLYGRPGLRVEGLAKAELGAEPKVDPHSAQAR
;
A
#
# COMPACT_ATOMS: atom_id res chain seq x y z
N MET A 1 37.69 45.91 5.56
CA MET A 1 37.94 46.30 6.96
C MET A 1 37.00 45.45 7.79
N SER A 2 37.42 44.59 8.46
CA SER A 2 38.10 44.07 9.61
C SER A 2 37.51 42.68 9.87
N THR A 3 38.18 41.63 9.59
CA THR A 3 38.94 40.69 10.46
C THR A 3 38.26 40.36 11.78
N THR A 4 37.93 39.09 12.05
CA THR A 4 38.75 38.25 12.92
C THR A 4 38.18 36.82 13.06
N SER A 5 39.12 35.94 13.21
CA SER A 5 39.21 34.49 13.20
C SER A 5 38.90 33.83 14.59
N PRO A 6 39.13 32.52 14.79
CA PRO A 6 38.20 31.54 15.34
C PRO A 6 38.50 31.06 16.76
N GLY A 7 37.53 30.50 17.46
CA GLY A 7 37.60 29.98 18.83
C GLY A 7 37.46 28.46 18.96
N ARG A 8 38.52 27.91 19.41
CA ARG A 8 38.93 26.57 19.88
C ARG A 8 37.87 25.67 20.55
N ARG A 9 37.96 24.37 20.23
CA ARG A 9 37.45 23.25 21.01
C ARG A 9 38.28 22.97 22.26
N PRO A 10 37.72 22.45 23.35
CA PRO A 10 38.48 21.73 24.38
C PRO A 10 38.27 20.21 24.35
N PRO A 11 39.17 19.44 25.01
CA PRO A 11 39.48 18.07 24.64
C PRO A 11 38.83 17.01 25.51
N PHE A 12 38.84 15.76 24.95
CA PHE A 12 38.54 14.49 25.59
C PHE A 12 39.25 14.28 26.95
N ARG A 13 38.50 13.75 27.95
CA ARG A 13 39.06 13.08 29.11
C ARG A 13 38.68 11.59 29.09
N ARG A 14 39.71 10.75 28.95
CA ARG A 14 39.72 9.34 29.29
C ARG A 14 39.67 9.19 30.82
N TRP A 15 38.92 8.18 31.29
CA TRP A 15 39.14 7.57 32.59
C TRP A 15 39.36 6.09 32.43
N ILE A 16 40.45 5.61 33.06
CA ILE A 16 40.96 4.25 33.05
C ILE A 16 40.82 3.72 34.50
N HIS A 17 40.35 2.50 34.59
CA HIS A 17 40.56 1.43 35.60
C HIS A 17 40.37 1.68 37.10
N SER A 18 39.64 0.81 37.77
CA SER A 18 40.26 -0.18 38.69
C SER A 18 39.21 -1.20 39.16
N GLY A 19 39.53 -2.50 39.07
CA GLY A 19 38.75 -3.58 39.59
C GLY A 19 39.06 -3.85 41.07
N ILE A 20 38.18 -4.57 41.73
CA ILE A 20 38.44 -5.39 42.94
C ILE A 20 37.50 -6.60 42.88
N ALA A 21 38.14 -7.78 43.01
CA ALA A 21 37.50 -9.08 43.21
C ALA A 21 37.48 -9.44 44.69
N LEU A 22 36.47 -10.21 45.11
CA LEU A 22 36.40 -11.10 46.31
C LEU A 22 34.88 -11.41 46.48
N GLY A 23 34.32 -12.61 46.59
CA GLY A 23 34.79 -13.89 46.99
C GLY A 23 33.69 -14.56 47.84
N PHE A 24 33.19 -15.73 47.39
CA PHE A 24 32.54 -16.84 48.13
C PHE A 24 31.31 -16.60 49.04
N ALA A 25 30.19 -17.29 48.69
CA ALA A 25 29.62 -18.40 49.48
C ALA A 25 28.38 -18.98 48.79
N GLY A 26 28.33 -20.30 48.70
CA GLY A 26 27.30 -21.05 48.00
C GLY A 26 26.05 -21.30 48.87
N ALA A 27 24.94 -21.58 48.19
CA ALA A 27 23.79 -22.33 48.74
C ALA A 27 23.10 -23.08 47.61
N LEU A 28 22.66 -24.27 47.96
CA LEU A 28 22.25 -25.41 47.19
C LEU A 28 20.99 -25.22 46.32
N LEU A 29 21.02 -25.93 45.21
CA LEU A 29 20.07 -26.04 44.11
C LEU A 29 18.85 -26.90 44.42
N ALA A 30 17.73 -26.52 43.78
CA ALA A 30 16.71 -27.43 43.28
C ALA A 30 16.50 -27.18 41.77
N PRO A 31 16.26 -28.18 40.94
CA PRO A 31 16.31 -28.04 39.48
C PRO A 31 14.97 -27.56 38.93
N SER A 32 14.98 -26.42 38.27
CA SER A 32 13.91 -26.01 37.35
C SER A 32 14.25 -26.51 35.95
N THR A 33 13.37 -27.32 35.37
CA THR A 33 13.41 -27.76 33.98
C THR A 33 13.33 -26.57 33.02
N ALA A 34 14.46 -26.20 32.46
CA ALA A 34 14.51 -25.25 31.35
C ALA A 34 14.09 -25.99 30.07
N LEU A 35 13.03 -25.49 29.42
CA LEU A 35 12.74 -25.81 28.04
C LEU A 35 13.88 -25.26 27.19
N ALA A 36 14.64 -26.19 26.59
CA ALA A 36 15.67 -25.88 25.63
C ALA A 36 15.04 -25.26 24.38
N GLY A 37 15.22 -23.95 24.22
CA GLY A 37 15.04 -23.30 22.93
C GLY A 37 16.15 -23.77 22.00
N GLU A 38 15.79 -24.49 20.94
CA GLU A 38 16.72 -24.83 19.87
C GLU A 38 17.25 -23.52 19.25
N ALA A 39 18.49 -23.21 19.54
CA ALA A 39 19.27 -22.24 18.79
C ALA A 39 19.45 -22.82 17.37
N VAL A 40 18.68 -22.32 16.42
CA VAL A 40 18.92 -22.56 14.99
C VAL A 40 20.28 -21.93 14.69
N ALA A 41 21.30 -22.78 14.66
CA ALA A 41 22.64 -22.43 14.20
C ALA A 41 22.49 -21.90 12.76
N SER A 42 22.79 -20.64 12.55
CA SER A 42 22.98 -20.03 11.24
C SER A 42 24.19 -20.72 10.60
N ALA A 43 23.96 -21.77 9.84
CA ALA A 43 24.96 -22.29 8.94
C ALA A 43 25.25 -21.22 7.90
N ALA A 44 26.39 -20.57 8.01
CA ALA A 44 26.92 -19.73 6.95
C ALA A 44 27.07 -20.61 5.70
N VAL A 45 26.17 -20.44 4.74
CA VAL A 45 26.29 -21.08 3.43
C VAL A 45 27.42 -20.35 2.69
N THR A 46 28.64 -20.89 2.74
CA THR A 46 29.81 -20.41 1.98
C THR A 46 29.80 -20.95 0.54
N GLY A 47 28.66 -21.03 -0.09
CA GLY A 47 28.55 -21.31 -1.52
C GLY A 47 28.48 -20.01 -2.30
N GLU A 48 29.34 -19.81 -3.32
CA GLU A 48 29.18 -18.71 -4.26
C GLU A 48 27.77 -18.78 -4.87
N VAL A 49 27.02 -17.67 -4.75
CA VAL A 49 25.72 -17.52 -5.42
C VAL A 49 26.00 -17.49 -6.92
N PRO A 50 25.35 -18.35 -7.74
CA PRO A 50 25.57 -18.34 -9.18
C PRO A 50 25.32 -16.94 -9.75
N ARG A 51 26.26 -16.44 -10.53
CA ARG A 51 26.16 -15.12 -11.18
C ARG A 51 25.23 -15.21 -12.38
N SER A 52 24.41 -14.18 -12.60
CA SER A 52 23.63 -14.01 -13.81
C SER A 52 24.43 -13.22 -14.85
N ASP A 53 23.95 -13.23 -16.09
CA ASP A 53 24.53 -12.41 -17.15
C ASP A 53 23.92 -11.00 -17.09
N PRO A 54 24.72 -9.94 -16.81
CA PRO A 54 24.20 -8.56 -16.76
C PRO A 54 23.68 -8.05 -18.10
N MET A 55 24.03 -8.72 -19.20
CA MET A 55 23.52 -8.42 -20.55
C MET A 55 22.28 -9.25 -20.90
N GLY A 56 21.78 -10.09 -19.97
CA GLY A 56 20.59 -10.91 -20.14
C GLY A 56 19.30 -10.13 -19.96
N GLY A 57 18.49 -10.57 -19.00
CA GLY A 57 17.20 -9.97 -18.67
C GLY A 57 16.02 -10.62 -19.39
N PRO A 58 14.80 -10.14 -19.13
CA PRO A 58 13.58 -10.79 -19.63
C PRO A 58 13.52 -10.99 -21.14
N ALA A 59 14.02 -10.04 -21.94
CA ALA A 59 14.03 -10.15 -23.40
C ALA A 59 14.96 -11.27 -23.91
N ALA A 60 16.13 -11.44 -23.30
CA ALA A 60 17.05 -12.53 -23.63
C ALA A 60 16.44 -13.90 -23.27
N VAL A 61 15.77 -14.00 -22.12
CA VAL A 61 15.07 -15.22 -21.70
C VAL A 61 13.88 -15.53 -22.59
N ALA A 62 13.14 -14.50 -23.04
CA ALA A 62 12.03 -14.61 -23.98
C ALA A 62 12.48 -14.97 -25.41
N GLY A 63 13.73 -14.66 -25.77
CA GLY A 63 14.26 -14.78 -27.14
C GLY A 63 13.61 -13.80 -28.12
N ARG A 64 12.98 -12.73 -27.63
CA ARG A 64 12.29 -11.69 -28.41
C ARG A 64 12.12 -10.40 -27.59
N GLN A 65 11.82 -9.29 -28.26
CA GLN A 65 11.42 -8.05 -27.61
C GLN A 65 10.20 -8.28 -26.71
N VAL A 66 10.26 -7.79 -25.46
CA VAL A 66 9.17 -7.89 -24.49
C VAL A 66 8.35 -6.60 -24.56
N ILE A 67 7.07 -6.75 -24.84
CA ILE A 67 6.06 -5.68 -24.79
C ILE A 67 5.07 -6.12 -23.73
N SER A 68 5.17 -5.52 -22.54
CA SER A 68 4.41 -5.93 -21.36
C SER A 68 3.57 -4.80 -20.78
N GLY A 69 2.68 -5.16 -19.88
CA GLY A 69 1.94 -4.21 -19.08
C GLY A 69 1.64 -4.74 -17.69
N SER A 70 1.64 -3.83 -16.73
CA SER A 70 1.38 -4.16 -15.33
C SER A 70 -0.10 -4.39 -15.08
N MET A 71 -0.41 -5.53 -14.46
CA MET A 71 -1.73 -5.95 -14.03
C MET A 71 -1.61 -6.67 -12.68
N PHE A 72 -2.10 -6.05 -11.62
CA PHE A 72 -1.95 -6.59 -10.27
C PHE A 72 -3.18 -7.40 -9.88
N TYR A 73 -3.05 -8.73 -9.84
CA TYR A 73 -4.16 -9.65 -9.56
C TYR A 73 -4.96 -9.34 -8.28
N PRO A 74 -4.39 -8.81 -7.18
CA PRO A 74 -5.20 -8.48 -5.99
C PRO A 74 -6.12 -7.27 -6.17
N ARG A 75 -5.85 -6.40 -7.17
CA ARG A 75 -6.68 -5.23 -7.50
C ARG A 75 -7.83 -5.52 -8.45
N ILE A 76 -7.88 -6.72 -9.00
CA ILE A 76 -8.87 -7.13 -10.00
C ILE A 76 -9.57 -8.38 -9.50
N PRO A 77 -10.91 -8.42 -9.40
CA PRO A 77 -11.60 -9.63 -9.00
C PRO A 77 -11.20 -10.83 -9.88
N ARG A 78 -10.94 -11.99 -9.24
CA ARG A 78 -10.47 -13.19 -9.94
C ARG A 78 -11.31 -13.54 -11.18
N ALA A 79 -12.63 -13.37 -11.08
CA ALA A 79 -13.55 -13.65 -12.19
C ALA A 79 -13.26 -12.82 -13.46
N TYR A 80 -12.47 -11.76 -13.35
CA TYR A 80 -12.17 -10.83 -14.43
C TYR A 80 -10.74 -10.95 -14.95
N TRP A 81 -9.86 -11.77 -14.34
CA TRP A 81 -8.47 -11.89 -14.77
C TRP A 81 -8.36 -12.25 -16.25
N ARG A 82 -9.07 -13.28 -16.69
CA ARG A 82 -9.03 -13.77 -18.07
C ARG A 82 -9.52 -12.74 -19.10
N ASP A 83 -10.52 -11.93 -18.76
CA ASP A 83 -10.97 -10.83 -19.64
C ASP A 83 -9.87 -9.81 -19.85
N ARG A 84 -9.19 -9.38 -18.77
CA ARG A 84 -8.10 -8.40 -18.85
C ARG A 84 -6.90 -8.98 -19.61
N LEU A 85 -6.56 -10.24 -19.40
CA LEU A 85 -5.48 -10.94 -20.12
C LEU A 85 -5.77 -11.02 -21.64
N LYS A 86 -6.99 -11.33 -22.04
CA LYS A 86 -7.42 -11.28 -23.45
C LYS A 86 -7.29 -9.88 -24.04
N LYS A 87 -7.66 -8.85 -23.29
CA LYS A 87 -7.49 -7.44 -23.70
C LYS A 87 -6.03 -7.05 -23.82
N ALA A 88 -5.15 -7.57 -22.94
CA ALA A 88 -3.70 -7.38 -23.08
C ALA A 88 -3.18 -7.94 -24.41
N ARG A 89 -3.58 -9.16 -24.75
CA ARG A 89 -3.28 -9.75 -26.07
C ARG A 89 -3.85 -8.92 -27.23
N ALA A 90 -5.08 -8.46 -27.08
CA ALA A 90 -5.72 -7.61 -28.09
C ALA A 90 -5.03 -6.26 -28.25
N MET A 91 -4.40 -5.71 -27.21
CA MET A 91 -3.58 -4.48 -27.32
C MET A 91 -2.23 -4.73 -27.98
N GLY A 92 -1.79 -5.98 -28.10
CA GLY A 92 -0.49 -6.35 -28.68
C GLY A 92 0.60 -6.67 -27.67
N LEU A 93 0.25 -6.77 -26.39
CA LEU A 93 1.19 -7.24 -25.38
C LEU A 93 1.50 -8.74 -25.58
N ASN A 94 2.73 -9.11 -25.34
CA ASN A 94 3.19 -10.50 -25.32
C ASN A 94 3.53 -11.00 -23.92
N THR A 95 3.49 -10.12 -22.95
CA THR A 95 3.87 -10.38 -21.57
C THR A 95 2.97 -9.58 -20.61
N ILE A 96 2.68 -10.16 -19.44
CA ILE A 96 2.08 -9.44 -18.30
C ILE A 96 3.11 -9.34 -17.17
N GLU A 97 3.12 -8.20 -16.50
CA GLU A 97 3.91 -7.99 -15.30
C GLU A 97 2.97 -7.91 -14.09
N THR A 98 3.35 -8.54 -12.97
CA THR A 98 2.58 -8.44 -11.73
C THR A 98 3.47 -8.41 -10.49
N TYR A 99 3.06 -7.61 -9.50
CA TYR A 99 3.60 -7.72 -8.15
C TYR A 99 2.98 -8.88 -7.38
N ALA A 100 3.76 -9.44 -6.44
CA ALA A 100 3.23 -10.22 -5.34
C ALA A 100 3.34 -9.40 -4.04
N PHE A 101 2.20 -9.04 -3.47
CA PHE A 101 2.14 -8.17 -2.29
C PHE A 101 2.28 -8.99 -1.01
N TRP A 102 3.35 -8.82 -0.28
CA TRP A 102 3.63 -9.61 0.92
C TRP A 102 2.50 -9.55 1.96
N ASN A 103 1.96 -8.35 2.25
CA ASN A 103 0.87 -8.17 3.22
C ASN A 103 -0.49 -8.76 2.81
N VAL A 104 -0.65 -9.14 1.54
CA VAL A 104 -1.81 -9.89 1.04
C VAL A 104 -1.68 -11.35 1.41
N HIS A 105 -0.47 -11.90 1.24
CA HIS A 105 -0.21 -13.33 1.40
C HIS A 105 0.12 -13.73 2.83
N GLU A 106 0.75 -12.87 3.65
CA GLU A 106 1.13 -13.13 5.04
C GLU A 106 0.50 -12.09 5.97
N ARG A 107 -0.80 -12.22 6.23
CA ARG A 107 -1.55 -11.29 7.10
C ARG A 107 -1.18 -11.41 8.58
N ALA A 108 -0.70 -12.57 8.99
CA ALA A 108 -0.12 -12.82 10.31
C ALA A 108 1.18 -13.61 10.14
N PRO A 109 2.18 -13.41 11.00
CA PRO A 109 3.49 -14.07 10.87
C PRO A 109 3.37 -15.58 10.68
N GLY A 110 3.93 -16.11 9.58
CA GLY A 110 3.92 -17.53 9.25
C GLY A 110 2.61 -18.09 8.72
N THR A 111 1.56 -17.28 8.59
CA THR A 111 0.27 -17.71 8.05
C THR A 111 0.11 -17.18 6.63
N PHE A 112 0.23 -18.07 5.65
CA PHE A 112 0.19 -17.74 4.24
C PHE A 112 -1.13 -18.13 3.58
N ASP A 113 -1.59 -17.28 2.64
CA ASP A 113 -2.77 -17.52 1.81
C ASP A 113 -2.45 -17.25 0.34
N PHE A 114 -2.45 -18.33 -0.47
CA PHE A 114 -2.30 -18.30 -1.93
C PHE A 114 -3.54 -18.92 -2.60
N THR A 115 -4.72 -18.71 -2.03
CA THR A 115 -5.96 -19.30 -2.53
C THR A 115 -6.95 -18.24 -3.02
N GLY A 116 -7.91 -18.62 -3.85
CA GLY A 116 -8.99 -17.75 -4.31
C GLY A 116 -8.47 -16.49 -5.00
N GLN A 117 -8.77 -15.32 -4.44
CA GLN A 117 -8.31 -14.02 -4.95
C GLN A 117 -6.77 -13.84 -4.85
N ASN A 118 -6.12 -14.61 -3.98
CA ASN A 118 -4.67 -14.52 -3.72
C ASN A 118 -3.86 -15.59 -4.48
N ASP A 119 -4.47 -16.34 -5.41
CA ASP A 119 -3.85 -17.44 -6.14
C ASP A 119 -3.00 -16.93 -7.31
N ILE A 120 -1.77 -16.49 -7.01
CA ILE A 120 -0.81 -16.01 -8.01
C ILE A 120 -0.44 -17.09 -9.02
N ALA A 121 -0.35 -18.35 -8.60
CA ALA A 121 0.01 -19.43 -9.51
C ALA A 121 -1.07 -19.63 -10.58
N GLU A 122 -2.34 -19.52 -10.22
CA GLU A 122 -3.44 -19.60 -11.17
C GLU A 122 -3.48 -18.38 -12.09
N PHE A 123 -3.24 -17.18 -11.57
CA PHE A 123 -3.11 -15.98 -12.40
C PHE A 123 -2.02 -16.14 -13.48
N ILE A 124 -0.85 -16.70 -13.11
CA ILE A 124 0.24 -16.97 -14.05
C ILE A 124 -0.17 -18.03 -15.08
N ARG A 125 -0.91 -19.09 -14.69
CA ARG A 125 -1.41 -20.12 -15.64
C ARG A 125 -2.43 -19.52 -16.60
N GLU A 126 -3.40 -18.73 -16.12
CA GLU A 126 -4.37 -18.06 -16.99
C GLU A 126 -3.67 -17.13 -18.00
N ALA A 127 -2.63 -16.41 -17.60
CA ALA A 127 -1.83 -15.59 -18.53
C ALA A 127 -1.16 -16.46 -19.61
N ALA A 128 -0.59 -17.60 -19.23
CA ALA A 128 0.01 -18.54 -20.19
C ALA A 128 -1.01 -19.16 -21.16
N GLU A 129 -2.20 -19.49 -20.68
CA GLU A 129 -3.29 -20.01 -21.52
C GLU A 129 -3.77 -18.98 -22.56
N GLU A 130 -3.70 -17.69 -22.24
CA GLU A 130 -3.96 -16.61 -23.21
C GLU A 130 -2.72 -16.27 -24.07
N GLY A 131 -1.64 -17.06 -24.00
CA GLY A 131 -0.43 -16.90 -24.80
C GLY A 131 0.48 -15.76 -24.36
N LEU A 132 0.42 -15.37 -23.08
CA LEU A 132 1.27 -14.33 -22.47
C LEU A 132 2.41 -14.97 -21.66
N MET A 133 3.59 -14.39 -21.76
CA MET A 133 4.67 -14.60 -20.80
C MET A 133 4.39 -13.74 -19.54
N VAL A 134 5.12 -14.00 -18.46
CA VAL A 134 4.93 -13.31 -17.21
C VAL A 134 6.24 -12.81 -16.62
N ILE A 135 6.23 -11.60 -16.09
CA ILE A 135 7.27 -11.06 -15.22
C ILE A 135 6.65 -10.96 -13.81
N VAL A 136 7.32 -11.51 -12.81
CA VAL A 136 6.89 -11.42 -11.41
C VAL A 136 7.82 -10.51 -10.63
N ARG A 137 7.24 -9.64 -9.81
CA ARG A 137 7.96 -8.71 -8.93
C ARG A 137 7.61 -9.04 -7.47
N PRO A 138 8.35 -9.97 -6.84
CA PRO A 138 8.05 -10.46 -5.49
C PRO A 138 8.22 -9.44 -4.37
N GLY A 139 8.99 -8.40 -4.60
CA GLY A 139 9.39 -7.45 -3.57
C GLY A 139 10.66 -7.90 -2.83
N PRO A 140 10.68 -7.95 -1.48
CA PRO A 140 9.57 -7.94 -0.49
C PRO A 140 8.81 -6.61 -0.34
N TYR A 141 9.39 -5.51 -0.78
CA TYR A 141 8.77 -4.21 -0.91
C TYR A 141 8.42 -3.96 -2.38
N VAL A 142 7.22 -3.43 -2.66
CA VAL A 142 6.71 -3.26 -4.02
C VAL A 142 6.24 -1.84 -4.36
N CYS A 143 6.17 -0.91 -3.44
CA CYS A 143 5.60 0.43 -3.63
C CYS A 143 4.10 0.39 -4.01
N ALA A 144 3.79 0.66 -5.28
CA ALA A 144 2.50 0.45 -5.95
C ALA A 144 1.31 1.20 -5.31
N GLU A 145 1.52 2.28 -4.58
CA GLU A 145 0.50 3.02 -3.83
C GLU A 145 -0.35 2.09 -2.96
N TRP A 146 0.30 1.02 -2.49
CA TRP A 146 -0.27 0.01 -1.61
C TRP A 146 0.17 0.24 -0.16
N ASP A 147 -0.69 -0.08 0.81
CA ASP A 147 -0.38 0.17 2.22
C ASP A 147 1.01 -0.34 2.59
N TRP A 148 1.86 0.58 3.06
CA TRP A 148 3.28 0.39 3.40
C TRP A 148 4.14 -0.27 2.30
N GLY A 149 3.79 -0.03 1.02
CA GLY A 149 4.49 -0.64 -0.12
C GLY A 149 4.45 -2.17 -0.14
N GLY A 150 3.38 -2.77 0.37
CA GLY A 150 3.18 -4.22 0.45
C GLY A 150 3.83 -4.89 1.66
N LEU A 151 4.60 -4.18 2.48
CA LEU A 151 5.17 -4.73 3.71
C LEU A 151 4.06 -5.02 4.73
N PRO A 152 4.12 -6.17 5.46
CA PRO A 152 3.12 -6.47 6.47
C PRO A 152 3.27 -5.59 7.72
N PRO A 153 2.20 -4.89 8.18
CA PRO A 153 2.28 -4.01 9.33
C PRO A 153 2.75 -4.66 10.64
N TRP A 154 2.54 -5.97 10.79
CA TRP A 154 3.00 -6.70 11.97
C TRP A 154 4.54 -6.72 12.14
N LEU A 155 5.33 -6.38 11.09
CA LEU A 155 6.77 -6.18 11.21
C LEU A 155 7.10 -5.08 12.24
N ASN A 156 6.31 -4.01 12.27
CA ASN A 156 6.49 -2.88 13.20
C ASN A 156 6.11 -3.21 14.66
N LYS A 157 5.69 -4.43 14.97
CA LYS A 157 5.57 -4.89 16.35
C LYS A 157 6.93 -4.96 17.05
N ASP A 158 7.98 -5.23 16.29
CA ASP A 158 9.35 -5.08 16.74
C ASP A 158 9.75 -3.59 16.70
N PRO A 159 9.99 -2.93 17.86
CA PRO A 159 10.33 -1.51 17.87
C PRO A 159 11.69 -1.18 17.27
N GLN A 160 12.54 -2.19 17.06
CA GLN A 160 13.86 -2.06 16.43
C GLN A 160 13.83 -2.38 14.93
N MET A 161 12.67 -2.70 14.36
CA MET A 161 12.53 -3.07 12.96
C MET A 161 13.04 -1.98 12.02
N VAL A 162 14.01 -2.33 11.21
CA VAL A 162 14.48 -1.52 10.09
C VAL A 162 14.19 -2.31 8.82
N VAL A 163 13.15 -1.92 8.12
CA VAL A 163 12.76 -2.54 6.85
C VAL A 163 13.73 -2.17 5.73
N ARG A 164 13.80 -3.00 4.68
CA ARG A 164 14.70 -2.81 3.53
C ARG A 164 16.15 -2.61 3.94
N SER A 165 16.62 -3.43 4.88
CA SER A 165 17.98 -3.40 5.43
C SER A 165 18.45 -4.80 5.82
N GLN A 166 19.71 -4.92 6.21
CA GLN A 166 20.27 -6.17 6.74
C GLN A 166 19.83 -6.48 8.18
N TYR A 167 18.84 -5.75 8.73
CA TYR A 167 18.32 -6.06 10.06
C TYR A 167 17.87 -7.54 10.13
N PRO A 168 18.40 -8.34 11.08
CA PRO A 168 18.17 -9.79 11.08
C PRO A 168 16.70 -10.18 11.13
N GLY A 169 15.87 -9.42 11.87
CA GLY A 169 14.43 -9.64 11.96
C GLY A 169 13.73 -9.45 10.63
N PHE A 170 14.11 -8.40 9.87
CA PHE A 170 13.57 -8.13 8.54
C PHE A 170 14.01 -9.24 7.54
N MET A 171 15.31 -9.55 7.48
CA MET A 171 15.84 -10.55 6.55
C MET A 171 15.26 -11.96 6.82
N ALA A 172 15.08 -12.34 8.08
CA ALA A 172 14.44 -13.61 8.43
C ALA A 172 12.97 -13.68 8.00
N ALA A 173 12.22 -12.60 8.21
CA ALA A 173 10.83 -12.51 7.78
C ALA A 173 10.70 -12.50 6.25
N ALA A 174 11.53 -11.73 5.54
CA ALA A 174 11.57 -11.69 4.08
C ALA A 174 11.93 -13.06 3.47
N GLN A 175 12.93 -13.76 4.04
CA GLN A 175 13.28 -15.11 3.59
C GLN A 175 12.12 -16.10 3.75
N ARG A 176 11.37 -16.02 4.85
CA ARG A 176 10.19 -16.87 5.08
C ARG A 176 9.11 -16.62 4.03
N TYR A 177 8.84 -15.34 3.75
CA TYR A 177 7.91 -14.94 2.69
C TYR A 177 8.35 -15.43 1.32
N LEU A 178 9.61 -15.18 0.93
CA LEU A 178 10.15 -15.62 -0.35
C LEU A 178 10.11 -17.14 -0.50
N ASN A 179 10.39 -17.90 0.56
CA ASN A 179 10.29 -19.36 0.55
C ASN A 179 8.84 -19.84 0.32
N ALA A 180 7.84 -19.14 0.88
CA ALA A 180 6.44 -19.47 0.66
C ALA A 180 6.00 -19.13 -0.77
N LEU A 181 6.32 -17.93 -1.24
CA LEU A 181 5.98 -17.48 -2.60
C LEU A 181 6.66 -18.33 -3.67
N ALA A 182 7.92 -18.74 -3.46
CA ALA A 182 8.65 -19.55 -4.42
C ALA A 182 8.03 -20.93 -4.63
N LYS A 183 7.32 -21.50 -3.66
CA LYS A 183 6.58 -22.77 -3.84
C LYS A 183 5.50 -22.65 -4.91
N GLU A 184 4.90 -21.47 -5.01
CA GLU A 184 3.84 -21.18 -5.99
C GLU A 184 4.42 -20.77 -7.37
N VAL A 185 5.50 -19.97 -7.38
CA VAL A 185 6.00 -19.33 -8.60
C VAL A 185 7.17 -20.10 -9.25
N ALA A 186 8.06 -20.71 -8.46
CA ALA A 186 9.27 -21.35 -9.01
C ALA A 186 8.96 -22.51 -9.99
N PRO A 187 7.92 -23.35 -9.79
CA PRO A 187 7.55 -24.35 -10.80
C PRO A 187 7.14 -23.75 -12.16
N LEU A 188 6.71 -22.49 -12.18
CA LEU A 188 6.23 -21.78 -13.37
C LEU A 188 7.31 -20.93 -14.05
N GLN A 189 8.55 -21.00 -13.59
CA GLN A 189 9.68 -20.30 -14.22
C GLN A 189 10.02 -20.88 -15.60
N LYS A 190 10.51 -20.02 -16.49
CA LYS A 190 10.94 -20.43 -17.84
C LYS A 190 12.02 -21.50 -17.81
N THR A 191 12.90 -21.45 -16.82
CA THR A 191 13.94 -22.47 -16.58
C THR A 191 13.37 -23.86 -16.25
N ASN A 192 12.10 -23.92 -15.85
CA ASN A 192 11.35 -25.16 -15.57
C ASN A 192 10.26 -25.43 -16.63
N GLY A 193 10.29 -24.72 -17.77
CA GLY A 193 9.32 -24.87 -18.86
C GLY A 193 8.07 -23.99 -18.73
N GLY A 194 7.94 -23.16 -17.68
CA GLY A 194 6.81 -22.28 -17.45
C GLY A 194 6.88 -20.92 -18.18
N PRO A 195 5.89 -20.05 -17.98
CA PRO A 195 5.78 -18.76 -18.67
C PRO A 195 6.56 -17.62 -18.01
N VAL A 196 7.10 -17.79 -16.78
CA VAL A 196 7.78 -16.71 -16.05
C VAL A 196 9.18 -16.49 -16.60
N ILE A 197 9.41 -15.32 -17.21
CA ILE A 197 10.66 -14.95 -17.91
C ILE A 197 11.53 -13.96 -17.13
N GLY A 198 11.02 -13.35 -16.05
CA GLY A 198 11.75 -12.38 -15.25
C GLY A 198 11.25 -12.36 -13.80
N ILE A 199 12.19 -12.17 -12.89
CA ILE A 199 11.95 -12.04 -11.43
C ILE A 199 12.70 -10.81 -10.94
N GLN A 200 12.00 -9.77 -10.51
CA GLN A 200 12.63 -8.58 -9.98
C GLN A 200 13.04 -8.77 -8.52
N VAL A 201 14.26 -8.39 -8.19
CA VAL A 201 14.77 -8.34 -6.82
C VAL A 201 14.56 -6.94 -6.26
N GLU A 202 13.82 -6.83 -5.14
CA GLU A 202 13.50 -5.55 -4.52
C GLU A 202 12.66 -4.64 -5.44
N ASN A 203 12.51 -3.35 -5.12
CA ASN A 203 11.89 -2.36 -6.00
C ASN A 203 12.45 -0.97 -5.74
N GLU A 204 13.04 -0.35 -6.78
CA GLU A 204 13.56 1.02 -6.74
C GLU A 204 14.40 1.31 -5.49
N TYR A 205 15.30 0.38 -5.15
CA TYR A 205 16.08 0.50 -3.93
C TYR A 205 16.94 1.76 -3.92
N GLY A 206 17.40 2.21 -5.08
CA GLY A 206 18.17 3.44 -5.24
C GLY A 206 17.46 4.70 -4.75
N SER A 207 16.12 4.73 -4.73
CA SER A 207 15.30 5.82 -4.18
C SER A 207 15.21 5.80 -2.65
N TYR A 208 15.52 4.66 -2.03
CA TYR A 208 15.43 4.44 -0.60
C TYR A 208 16.81 4.44 0.08
N GLY A 209 17.79 3.80 -0.53
CA GLY A 209 19.12 3.60 0.04
C GLY A 209 20.20 3.33 -1.01
N GLU A 210 21.37 2.92 -0.52
CA GLU A 210 22.54 2.55 -1.34
C GLU A 210 23.36 1.41 -0.70
N ASP A 211 22.74 0.62 0.19
CA ASP A 211 23.39 -0.54 0.83
C ASP A 211 23.43 -1.73 -0.14
N HIS A 212 24.49 -1.81 -0.93
CA HIS A 212 24.72 -2.93 -1.86
C HIS A 212 24.86 -4.27 -1.14
N ALA A 213 25.32 -4.30 0.12
CA ALA A 213 25.39 -5.54 0.87
C ALA A 213 23.99 -6.06 1.25
N TYR A 214 23.03 -5.17 1.50
CA TYR A 214 21.63 -5.54 1.60
C TYR A 214 21.08 -6.10 0.29
N MET A 215 21.34 -5.46 -0.84
CA MET A 215 20.86 -5.92 -2.15
C MET A 215 21.44 -7.30 -2.50
N GLU A 216 22.72 -7.55 -2.20
CA GLU A 216 23.34 -8.87 -2.36
C GLU A 216 22.73 -9.92 -1.42
N ALA A 217 22.48 -9.56 -0.15
CA ALA A 217 21.82 -10.45 0.79
C ALA A 217 20.39 -10.80 0.33
N MET A 218 19.68 -9.83 -0.27
CA MET A 218 18.34 -10.03 -0.82
C MET A 218 18.40 -10.92 -2.07
N ARG A 219 19.30 -10.69 -3.03
CA ARG A 219 19.54 -11.58 -4.16
C ARG A 219 19.79 -13.03 -3.69
N ALA A 220 20.67 -13.19 -2.71
CA ALA A 220 20.93 -14.51 -2.14
C ALA A 220 19.69 -15.14 -1.50
N ALA A 221 18.80 -14.33 -0.88
CA ALA A 221 17.54 -14.81 -0.33
C ALA A 221 16.59 -15.35 -1.41
N PHE A 222 16.51 -14.66 -2.57
CA PHE A 222 15.75 -15.15 -3.72
C PHE A 222 16.26 -16.49 -4.24
N VAL A 223 17.58 -16.62 -4.42
CA VAL A 223 18.19 -17.87 -4.89
C VAL A 223 17.95 -19.01 -3.89
N ARG A 224 18.13 -18.76 -2.59
CA ARG A 224 17.84 -19.75 -1.54
C ARG A 224 16.37 -20.17 -1.51
N ALA A 225 15.44 -19.27 -1.84
CA ALA A 225 14.02 -19.59 -1.91
C ALA A 225 13.66 -20.51 -3.10
N GLY A 226 14.50 -20.57 -4.16
CA GLY A 226 14.26 -21.36 -5.36
C GLY A 226 14.03 -20.57 -6.64
N PHE A 227 14.20 -19.24 -6.59
CA PHE A 227 14.17 -18.44 -7.81
C PHE A 227 15.46 -18.62 -8.60
N SER A 228 15.32 -18.82 -9.91
CA SER A 228 16.47 -19.04 -10.81
C SER A 228 17.29 -17.75 -10.94
N PRO A 229 18.61 -17.77 -10.68
CA PRO A 229 19.46 -16.59 -10.86
C PRO A 229 19.45 -16.02 -12.29
N ARG A 230 19.14 -16.86 -13.29
CA ARG A 230 19.03 -16.43 -14.70
C ARG A 230 17.84 -15.49 -14.99
N LEU A 231 16.85 -15.47 -14.10
CA LEU A 231 15.64 -14.66 -14.26
C LEU A 231 15.70 -13.38 -13.42
N LEU A 232 16.70 -13.21 -12.57
CA LEU A 232 16.78 -12.06 -11.66
C LEU A 232 17.22 -10.80 -12.38
N PHE A 233 16.59 -9.67 -12.03
CA PHE A 233 16.97 -8.32 -12.45
C PHE A 233 16.60 -7.31 -11.36
N THR A 234 17.13 -6.08 -11.45
CA THR A 234 16.75 -4.93 -10.60
C THR A 234 16.08 -3.86 -11.44
N ALA A 235 15.38 -2.90 -10.81
CA ALA A 235 14.77 -1.75 -11.46
C ALA A 235 14.94 -0.50 -10.62
N ASP A 236 15.35 0.61 -11.26
CA ASP A 236 15.54 1.91 -10.63
C ASP A 236 15.29 3.05 -11.63
N GLY A 237 15.10 4.26 -11.11
CA GLY A 237 15.13 5.48 -11.91
C GLY A 237 16.50 5.70 -12.58
N PRO A 238 16.57 6.37 -13.75
CA PRO A 238 17.81 6.53 -14.51
C PRO A 238 18.98 7.16 -13.73
N ASP A 239 18.67 8.07 -12.81
CA ASP A 239 19.68 8.76 -11.97
C ASP A 239 20.09 7.96 -10.73
N LEU A 240 19.42 6.83 -10.45
CA LEU A 240 19.55 6.03 -9.24
C LEU A 240 20.20 4.66 -9.48
N LEU A 241 20.56 4.34 -10.72
CA LEU A 241 21.09 3.03 -11.13
C LEU A 241 22.30 2.59 -10.30
N GLN A 242 23.21 3.53 -9.99
CA GLN A 242 24.41 3.21 -9.20
C GLN A 242 24.11 2.87 -7.75
N ARG A 243 22.96 3.31 -7.22
CA ARG A 243 22.59 3.11 -5.82
C ARG A 243 21.85 1.78 -5.60
N GLY A 244 20.95 1.41 -6.53
CA GLY A 244 20.08 0.24 -6.38
C GLY A 244 20.47 -0.98 -7.19
N ALA A 245 21.19 -0.82 -8.33
CA ALA A 245 21.54 -1.94 -9.18
C ALA A 245 22.69 -2.77 -8.64
N LEU A 246 22.67 -4.08 -8.95
CA LEU A 246 23.80 -4.99 -8.72
C LEU A 246 24.64 -5.15 -9.99
N PRO A 247 25.99 -5.24 -9.89
CA PRO A 247 26.88 -5.24 -11.04
C PRO A 247 26.63 -6.34 -12.06
N ASP A 248 26.21 -7.50 -11.61
CA ASP A 248 26.01 -8.73 -12.37
C ASP A 248 24.55 -9.12 -12.59
N LEU A 249 23.58 -8.21 -12.28
CA LEU A 249 22.18 -8.38 -12.64
C LEU A 249 21.79 -7.42 -13.77
N PRO A 250 20.94 -7.85 -14.71
CA PRO A 250 20.26 -6.94 -15.63
C PRO A 250 19.53 -5.84 -14.85
N VAL A 251 19.42 -4.66 -15.44
CA VAL A 251 18.71 -3.53 -14.81
C VAL A 251 17.61 -3.03 -15.74
N ALA A 252 16.45 -2.75 -15.15
CA ALA A 252 15.33 -2.08 -15.81
C ALA A 252 15.27 -0.61 -15.39
N LEU A 253 14.71 0.23 -16.27
CA LEU A 253 14.56 1.67 -16.10
C LEU A 253 13.09 2.00 -15.77
N ASN A 254 12.87 2.82 -14.73
CA ASN A 254 11.55 3.35 -14.37
C ASN A 254 11.53 4.86 -14.59
N PHE A 255 10.61 5.38 -15.43
CA PHE A 255 10.57 6.81 -15.73
C PHE A 255 9.24 7.30 -16.28
N ALA A 256 9.04 8.63 -16.18
CA ALA A 256 7.89 9.34 -16.71
C ALA A 256 8.00 9.59 -18.23
N PRO A 257 6.87 9.77 -18.94
CA PRO A 257 6.84 10.17 -20.34
C PRO A 257 7.70 11.40 -20.61
N GLY A 258 8.30 11.45 -21.82
CA GLY A 258 9.21 12.50 -22.24
C GLY A 258 10.67 12.30 -21.78
N SER A 259 10.94 11.23 -21.02
CA SER A 259 12.28 10.97 -20.44
C SER A 259 13.07 9.87 -21.14
N ALA A 260 12.51 9.14 -22.10
CA ALA A 260 13.10 7.95 -22.69
C ALA A 260 14.53 8.17 -23.23
N LYS A 261 14.76 9.26 -23.98
CA LYS A 261 16.09 9.57 -24.52
C LYS A 261 17.14 9.76 -23.44
N GLY A 262 16.80 10.48 -22.36
CA GLY A 262 17.69 10.71 -21.22
C GLY A 262 17.95 9.43 -20.43
N ALA A 263 16.90 8.63 -20.20
CA ALA A 263 16.99 7.35 -19.52
C ALA A 263 17.89 6.34 -20.25
N PHE A 264 17.77 6.25 -21.59
CA PHE A 264 18.61 5.38 -22.40
C PHE A 264 20.08 5.83 -22.40
N ALA A 265 20.33 7.14 -22.46
CA ALA A 265 21.68 7.69 -22.34
C ALA A 265 22.29 7.42 -20.94
N ALA A 266 21.49 7.48 -19.89
CA ALA A 266 21.94 7.14 -18.54
C ALA A 266 22.31 5.65 -18.41
N LEU A 267 21.51 4.75 -19.00
CA LEU A 267 21.82 3.31 -19.04
C LEU A 267 23.10 3.04 -19.83
N GLU A 268 23.27 3.63 -21.02
CA GLU A 268 24.47 3.45 -21.83
C GLU A 268 25.73 3.93 -21.09
N LYS A 269 25.64 5.04 -20.37
CA LYS A 269 26.74 5.52 -19.52
C LYS A 269 27.02 4.58 -18.35
N PHE A 270 25.97 4.04 -17.72
CA PHE A 270 26.07 3.15 -16.55
C PHE A 270 26.61 1.77 -16.93
N ARG A 271 26.09 1.20 -18.05
CA ARG A 271 26.43 -0.14 -18.55
C ARG A 271 26.40 -0.14 -20.08
N PRO A 272 27.52 0.20 -20.72
CA PRO A 272 27.61 0.29 -22.17
C PRO A 272 27.18 -0.99 -22.88
N GLY A 273 26.32 -0.86 -23.89
CA GLY A 273 25.80 -1.96 -24.68
C GLY A 273 24.74 -2.84 -24.00
N ALA A 274 24.28 -2.49 -22.82
CA ALA A 274 23.21 -3.24 -22.15
C ALA A 274 21.90 -3.17 -22.94
N PRO A 275 21.15 -4.28 -23.07
CA PRO A 275 19.81 -4.25 -23.64
C PRO A 275 18.90 -3.30 -22.86
N ILE A 276 18.13 -2.49 -23.59
CA ILE A 276 17.21 -1.55 -22.98
C ILE A 276 15.95 -2.30 -22.54
N PHE A 277 15.69 -2.29 -21.23
CA PHE A 277 14.43 -2.76 -20.65
C PHE A 277 13.83 -1.66 -19.77
N VAL A 278 12.67 -1.17 -20.17
CA VAL A 278 11.87 -0.22 -19.40
C VAL A 278 10.96 -1.03 -18.49
N GLY A 279 11.25 -1.02 -17.18
CA GLY A 279 10.51 -1.77 -16.17
C GLY A 279 9.21 -1.09 -15.79
N GLU A 280 9.19 0.25 -15.81
CA GLU A 280 7.98 1.05 -15.65
C GLU A 280 8.01 2.28 -16.56
N TYR A 281 7.15 2.28 -17.57
CA TYR A 281 6.79 3.48 -18.31
C TYR A 281 5.49 4.02 -17.73
N TRP A 282 5.55 5.11 -16.95
CA TRP A 282 4.41 5.62 -16.19
C TRP A 282 3.38 6.32 -17.08
N ASP A 283 2.53 5.51 -17.72
CA ASP A 283 1.56 5.93 -18.74
C ASP A 283 0.29 6.58 -18.21
N GLY A 284 0.19 6.75 -16.90
CA GLY A 284 -0.84 7.42 -16.14
C GLY A 284 -0.27 7.94 -14.83
N TRP A 285 -1.14 8.17 -13.85
CA TRP A 285 -0.77 8.46 -12.47
C TRP A 285 -1.91 8.14 -11.51
N PHE A 286 -1.60 8.04 -10.23
CA PHE A 286 -2.55 7.79 -9.16
C PHE A 286 -3.05 9.09 -8.54
N ASP A 287 -4.17 8.99 -7.81
CA ASP A 287 -4.85 10.14 -7.21
C ASP A 287 -4.76 10.13 -5.68
N HIS A 288 -4.71 11.32 -5.08
CA HIS A 288 -4.71 11.50 -3.62
C HIS A 288 -6.00 12.14 -3.13
N TRP A 289 -6.46 11.76 -1.93
CA TRP A 289 -7.59 12.41 -1.28
C TRP A 289 -7.34 13.90 -1.05
N GLY A 290 -8.23 14.75 -1.60
CA GLY A 290 -8.14 16.21 -1.51
C GLY A 290 -7.27 16.87 -2.58
N ALA A 291 -6.72 16.09 -3.53
CA ALA A 291 -6.03 16.60 -4.71
C ALA A 291 -6.92 16.51 -5.97
N LYS A 292 -6.47 17.11 -7.06
CA LYS A 292 -7.12 16.94 -8.37
C LYS A 292 -6.78 15.61 -8.99
N ARG A 293 -7.67 15.09 -9.82
CA ARG A 293 -7.41 13.89 -10.61
C ARG A 293 -6.25 14.12 -11.57
N GLU A 294 -5.39 13.11 -11.64
CA GLU A 294 -4.27 13.04 -12.57
C GLU A 294 -4.71 12.35 -13.88
N THR A 295 -4.33 12.95 -15.00
CA THR A 295 -4.53 12.36 -16.35
C THR A 295 -3.37 12.68 -17.26
N ARG A 296 -3.14 11.85 -18.28
CA ARG A 296 -2.03 12.00 -19.20
C ARG A 296 -2.47 11.86 -20.67
N ASP A 297 -1.78 12.58 -21.57
CA ASP A 297 -2.05 12.54 -23.01
C ASP A 297 -1.60 11.21 -23.63
N GLY A 298 -2.57 10.31 -23.87
CA GLY A 298 -2.33 9.00 -24.46
C GLY A 298 -1.73 9.04 -25.87
N THR A 299 -1.99 10.09 -26.66
CA THR A 299 -1.45 10.24 -28.03
C THR A 299 0.05 10.51 -28.01
N ALA A 300 0.49 11.45 -27.18
CA ALA A 300 1.90 11.77 -27.02
C ALA A 300 2.68 10.55 -26.48
N MET A 301 2.09 9.83 -25.54
CA MET A 301 2.70 8.63 -24.96
C MET A 301 2.77 7.46 -25.93
N ALA A 302 1.76 7.26 -26.77
CA ALA A 302 1.79 6.25 -27.84
C ALA A 302 2.91 6.55 -28.86
N ALA A 303 3.15 7.82 -29.17
CA ALA A 303 4.24 8.22 -30.05
C ALA A 303 5.63 7.94 -29.44
N GLU A 304 5.81 8.19 -28.12
CA GLU A 304 7.06 7.85 -27.42
C GLU A 304 7.22 6.33 -27.28
N LEU A 305 6.16 5.59 -26.97
CA LEU A 305 6.17 4.12 -26.95
C LEU A 305 6.65 3.56 -28.29
N LYS A 306 6.11 4.07 -29.40
CA LYS A 306 6.53 3.66 -30.75
C LYS A 306 8.03 3.88 -30.95
N GLN A 307 8.56 5.05 -30.58
CA GLN A 307 9.99 5.36 -30.70
C GLN A 307 10.86 4.40 -29.86
N MET A 308 10.44 4.09 -28.63
CA MET A 308 11.14 3.14 -27.79
C MET A 308 11.18 1.73 -28.42
N LEU A 309 10.05 1.27 -28.93
CA LEU A 309 9.97 -0.04 -29.60
C LEU A 309 10.79 -0.10 -30.88
N GLU A 310 10.78 0.96 -31.70
CA GLU A 310 11.62 1.08 -32.90
C GLU A 310 13.13 1.10 -32.59
N ALA A 311 13.51 1.62 -31.43
CA ALA A 311 14.88 1.57 -30.91
C ALA A 311 15.27 0.18 -30.36
N GLY A 312 14.37 -0.82 -30.41
CA GLY A 312 14.62 -2.18 -29.92
C GLY A 312 14.44 -2.34 -28.40
N ALA A 313 13.94 -1.33 -27.69
CA ALA A 313 13.69 -1.43 -26.25
C ALA A 313 12.54 -2.40 -25.94
N SER A 314 12.72 -3.23 -24.92
CA SER A 314 11.59 -3.90 -24.27
C SER A 314 10.92 -2.93 -23.31
N VAL A 315 9.59 -2.88 -23.27
CA VAL A 315 8.83 -1.87 -22.52
C VAL A 315 7.71 -2.53 -21.73
N ASN A 316 7.60 -2.16 -20.46
CA ASN A 316 6.46 -2.45 -19.61
C ASN A 316 5.64 -1.19 -19.37
N LEU A 317 4.36 -1.21 -19.77
CA LEU A 317 3.40 -0.14 -19.50
C LEU A 317 2.96 -0.20 -18.03
N TYR A 318 3.23 0.83 -17.28
CA TYR A 318 2.80 0.97 -15.90
C TYR A 318 1.77 2.10 -15.80
N MET A 319 0.47 1.77 -15.81
CA MET A 319 -0.22 0.49 -15.74
C MET A 319 -0.88 0.13 -17.08
N PHE A 320 -0.98 -1.15 -17.42
CA PHE A 320 -1.94 -1.61 -18.43
C PHE A 320 -3.37 -1.54 -17.89
N THR A 321 -3.56 -1.95 -16.65
CA THR A 321 -4.82 -1.83 -15.90
C THR A 321 -4.54 -1.68 -14.41
N GLY A 322 -4.99 -0.58 -13.84
CA GLY A 322 -4.73 -0.27 -12.45
C GLY A 322 -5.64 -1.04 -11.48
N GLY A 323 -6.95 -1.06 -11.70
CA GLY A 323 -7.94 -1.70 -10.83
C GLY A 323 -8.23 -0.93 -9.55
N THR A 324 -8.54 -1.65 -8.46
CA THR A 324 -9.04 -1.08 -7.19
C THR A 324 -8.23 -1.58 -6.00
N SER A 325 -7.77 -0.68 -5.14
CA SER A 325 -7.18 -1.01 -3.84
C SER A 325 -8.27 -1.34 -2.82
N PHE A 326 -8.96 -2.48 -3.02
CA PHE A 326 -10.07 -2.91 -2.16
C PHE A 326 -9.71 -2.97 -0.68
N GLY A 327 -10.70 -2.73 0.16
CA GLY A 327 -10.54 -2.80 1.60
C GLY A 327 -9.70 -1.65 2.16
N TRP A 328 -8.58 -1.99 2.79
CA TRP A 328 -7.70 -1.05 3.47
C TRP A 328 -6.37 -0.85 2.72
N MET A 329 -6.28 -1.31 1.47
CA MET A 329 -5.00 -1.50 0.80
C MET A 329 -4.43 -0.25 0.10
N ALA A 330 -5.21 0.80 -0.12
CA ALA A 330 -4.65 2.06 -0.58
C ALA A 330 -3.67 2.62 0.45
N GLY A 331 -2.48 2.98 0.00
CA GLY A 331 -1.40 3.52 0.81
C GLY A 331 -1.42 5.04 0.94
N ALA A 332 -0.23 5.62 1.03
CA ALA A 332 -0.04 7.07 1.03
C ALA A 332 1.36 7.42 0.52
N ASN A 333 1.52 8.61 -0.06
CA ASN A 333 2.82 9.19 -0.37
C ASN A 333 3.24 10.19 0.72
N ALA A 334 4.53 10.51 0.76
CA ALA A 334 5.11 11.47 1.69
C ALA A 334 6.06 12.40 0.95
N ALA A 335 5.50 13.38 0.24
CA ALA A 335 6.30 14.36 -0.48
C ALA A 335 7.14 15.20 0.48
N GLY A 336 8.39 15.49 0.09
CA GLY A 336 9.31 16.29 0.89
C GLY A 336 9.94 15.57 2.09
N ALA A 337 9.86 14.24 2.16
CA ALA A 337 10.67 13.46 3.10
C ALA A 337 12.15 13.56 2.73
N ASN A 338 13.00 13.76 3.74
CA ASN A 338 14.45 13.86 3.57
C ASN A 338 15.12 12.48 3.62
N ALA A 339 16.31 12.38 3.09
CA ALA A 339 17.13 11.16 3.10
C ALA A 339 17.52 10.67 4.52
N ASP A 340 17.25 11.47 5.56
CA ASP A 340 17.43 11.09 6.97
C ASP A 340 16.26 10.28 7.55
N HIS A 341 15.34 9.81 6.70
CA HIS A 341 14.14 9.06 7.09
C HIS A 341 13.21 9.82 8.04
N THR A 342 13.11 11.13 7.89
CA THR A 342 12.18 11.95 8.67
C THR A 342 10.75 11.48 8.45
N THR A 343 10.05 11.17 9.53
CA THR A 343 8.65 10.72 9.56
C THR A 343 7.77 11.68 10.35
N GLY A 344 6.49 11.36 10.47
CA GLY A 344 5.58 12.10 11.33
C GLY A 344 4.93 13.31 10.68
N ALA A 345 4.57 14.30 11.50
CA ALA A 345 3.84 15.49 11.08
C ALA A 345 4.63 16.45 10.17
N LYS A 346 5.92 16.20 9.95
CA LYS A 346 6.80 17.07 9.14
C LYS A 346 6.74 16.79 7.65
N VAL A 347 6.28 15.60 7.24
CA VAL A 347 6.14 15.22 5.81
C VAL A 347 4.80 15.69 5.25
N ASN A 348 4.75 15.93 3.96
CA ASN A 348 3.48 16.12 3.25
C ASN A 348 2.85 14.74 3.05
N TYR A 349 1.90 14.39 3.92
CA TYR A 349 1.20 13.12 3.86
C TYR A 349 0.06 13.22 2.86
N GLU A 350 0.08 12.36 1.86
CA GLU A 350 -0.82 12.35 0.71
C GLU A 350 -1.43 10.94 0.58
N PRO A 351 -2.58 10.68 1.25
CA PRO A 351 -3.21 9.35 1.20
C PRO A 351 -3.86 9.10 -0.16
N ASP A 352 -3.59 7.91 -0.70
CA ASP A 352 -4.11 7.48 -1.99
C ASP A 352 -5.60 7.19 -1.91
N VAL A 353 -6.33 7.48 -2.99
CA VAL A 353 -7.75 7.11 -3.11
C VAL A 353 -7.89 5.59 -3.25
N THR A 354 -9.12 5.08 -3.11
CA THR A 354 -9.39 3.64 -3.22
C THR A 354 -9.26 3.13 -4.66
N SER A 355 -9.70 3.92 -5.64
CA SER A 355 -9.51 3.59 -7.05
C SER A 355 -8.04 3.70 -7.44
N TYR A 356 -7.52 2.70 -8.11
CA TYR A 356 -6.22 2.76 -8.77
C TYR A 356 -6.42 2.75 -10.29
N ASP A 357 -7.40 3.48 -10.77
CA ASP A 357 -7.71 3.60 -12.21
C ASP A 357 -6.46 4.00 -13.02
N TYR A 358 -5.63 4.86 -12.46
CA TYR A 358 -4.32 5.26 -12.97
C TYR A 358 -4.38 6.00 -14.32
N ASP A 359 -5.57 6.31 -14.84
CA ASP A 359 -5.77 6.78 -16.22
C ASP A 359 -5.15 5.81 -17.23
N SER A 360 -5.23 4.49 -16.96
CA SER A 360 -4.58 3.42 -17.71
C SER A 360 -5.35 3.05 -19.00
N PRO A 361 -4.76 2.26 -19.91
CA PRO A 361 -5.43 1.75 -21.12
C PRO A 361 -6.75 1.02 -20.86
N LEU A 362 -6.88 0.31 -19.74
CA LEU A 362 -8.17 -0.19 -19.27
C LEU A 362 -8.61 0.59 -18.03
N SER A 363 -9.84 1.10 -18.04
CA SER A 363 -10.44 1.72 -16.84
C SER A 363 -10.57 0.73 -15.68
N GLU A 364 -10.86 1.23 -14.48
CA GLU A 364 -10.99 0.44 -13.24
C GLU A 364 -11.86 -0.81 -13.39
N ASP A 365 -12.96 -0.72 -14.15
CA ASP A 365 -13.87 -1.84 -14.46
C ASP A 365 -13.44 -2.65 -15.71
N GLY A 366 -12.29 -2.31 -16.32
CA GLY A 366 -11.69 -3.03 -17.45
C GLY A 366 -12.26 -2.70 -18.82
N ARG A 367 -13.02 -1.61 -18.98
CA ARG A 367 -13.40 -1.11 -20.30
C ARG A 367 -12.18 -0.50 -20.99
N VAL A 368 -12.13 -0.67 -22.32
CA VAL A 368 -11.08 -0.06 -23.12
C VAL A 368 -11.25 1.46 -23.18
N THR A 369 -10.12 2.17 -23.08
CA THR A 369 -10.07 3.64 -23.17
C THR A 369 -9.53 4.08 -24.53
N PRO A 370 -9.59 5.36 -24.90
CA PRO A 370 -8.89 5.87 -26.08
C PRO A 370 -7.38 5.57 -26.08
N LYS A 371 -6.75 5.57 -24.90
CA LYS A 371 -5.32 5.24 -24.71
C LYS A 371 -5.01 3.80 -25.11
N PHE A 372 -5.91 2.85 -24.85
CA PHE A 372 -5.77 1.46 -25.32
C PHE A 372 -5.59 1.39 -26.83
N PHE A 373 -6.41 2.08 -27.61
CA PHE A 373 -6.33 2.07 -29.05
C PHE A 373 -5.08 2.76 -29.57
N ALA A 374 -4.69 3.90 -28.98
CA ALA A 374 -3.46 4.60 -29.34
C ALA A 374 -2.21 3.71 -29.14
N PHE A 375 -2.14 2.97 -28.02
CA PHE A 375 -1.04 2.05 -27.76
C PHE A 375 -1.10 0.81 -28.66
N ARG A 376 -2.28 0.25 -28.90
CA ARG A 376 -2.50 -0.84 -29.85
C ARG A 376 -1.95 -0.49 -31.24
N ASP A 377 -2.31 0.69 -31.76
CA ASP A 377 -1.88 1.15 -33.09
C ASP A 377 -0.37 1.37 -33.12
N ALA A 378 0.22 1.94 -32.08
CA ALA A 378 1.65 2.12 -31.94
C ALA A 378 2.39 0.77 -31.97
N ILE A 379 1.97 -0.21 -31.16
CA ILE A 379 2.56 -1.55 -31.10
C ILE A 379 2.43 -2.25 -32.46
N GLN A 380 1.24 -2.26 -33.05
CA GLN A 380 1.00 -2.90 -34.34
C GLN A 380 1.84 -2.30 -35.47
N SER A 381 2.03 -0.98 -35.45
CA SER A 381 2.81 -0.29 -36.46
C SER A 381 4.31 -0.68 -36.45
N VAL A 382 4.84 -1.09 -35.29
CA VAL A 382 6.24 -1.54 -35.14
C VAL A 382 6.38 -3.03 -35.35
N THR A 383 5.50 -3.83 -34.75
CA THR A 383 5.60 -5.29 -34.79
C THR A 383 5.13 -5.89 -36.14
N GLY A 384 4.22 -5.21 -36.84
CA GLY A 384 3.57 -5.73 -38.04
C GLY A 384 2.67 -6.95 -37.78
N GLU A 385 2.48 -7.35 -36.51
CA GLU A 385 1.68 -8.52 -36.14
C GLU A 385 0.17 -8.24 -36.32
N ALA A 386 -0.56 -9.23 -36.82
CA ALA A 386 -2.04 -9.20 -36.82
C ALA A 386 -2.52 -9.40 -35.37
N LEU A 387 -3.12 -8.36 -34.80
CA LEU A 387 -3.61 -8.41 -33.42
C LEU A 387 -5.00 -9.01 -33.33
N PRO A 388 -5.32 -9.79 -32.27
CA PRO A 388 -6.67 -10.32 -32.04
C PRO A 388 -7.72 -9.21 -31.96
N PRO A 389 -9.01 -9.52 -32.25
CA PRO A 389 -10.09 -8.57 -32.03
C PRO A 389 -10.18 -8.20 -30.55
N VAL A 390 -10.55 -6.94 -30.28
CA VAL A 390 -10.75 -6.48 -28.91
C VAL A 390 -11.99 -7.14 -28.31
N PRO A 391 -11.87 -7.82 -27.15
CA PRO A 391 -13.03 -8.37 -26.45
C PRO A 391 -14.07 -7.31 -26.13
N GLN A 392 -15.33 -7.71 -26.10
CA GLN A 392 -16.43 -6.81 -25.71
C GLN A 392 -16.25 -6.35 -24.27
N ASP A 393 -16.53 -5.09 -24.01
CA ASP A 393 -16.49 -4.53 -22.66
C ASP A 393 -17.53 -5.17 -21.73
N PRO A 394 -17.24 -5.31 -20.42
CA PRO A 394 -18.20 -5.78 -19.45
C PRO A 394 -19.41 -4.86 -19.39
N GLY A 395 -20.58 -5.45 -19.25
CA GLY A 395 -21.82 -4.71 -19.10
C GLY A 395 -21.92 -4.08 -17.71
N THR A 396 -22.32 -2.82 -17.65
CA THR A 396 -22.63 -2.14 -16.40
C THR A 396 -24.12 -2.11 -16.10
N ILE A 397 -24.47 -2.00 -14.81
CA ILE A 397 -25.84 -1.80 -14.33
C ILE A 397 -25.93 -0.51 -13.53
N THR A 398 -27.14 0.00 -13.37
CA THR A 398 -27.45 1.07 -12.43
C THR A 398 -28.27 0.52 -11.27
N LEU A 399 -28.10 1.08 -10.09
CA LEU A 399 -28.91 0.75 -8.91
C LEU A 399 -29.71 1.99 -8.52
N ALA A 400 -31.01 1.81 -8.33
CA ALA A 400 -31.86 2.87 -7.78
C ALA A 400 -31.36 3.30 -6.39
N PRO A 401 -31.69 4.52 -5.93
CA PRO A 401 -31.24 5.01 -4.64
C PRO A 401 -31.60 4.07 -3.49
N ILE A 402 -30.59 3.61 -2.77
CA ILE A 402 -30.68 2.71 -1.61
C ILE A 402 -30.68 3.58 -0.36
N ALA A 403 -31.80 3.64 0.33
CA ALA A 403 -31.91 4.41 1.58
C ALA A 403 -31.19 3.70 2.73
N LEU A 404 -30.28 4.41 3.40
CA LEU A 404 -29.56 3.95 4.59
C LEU A 404 -30.30 4.40 5.87
N GLY A 405 -31.58 4.00 6.01
CA GLY A 405 -32.52 4.63 6.93
C GLY A 405 -32.25 4.43 8.42
N LYS A 406 -31.82 3.22 8.83
CA LYS A 406 -31.58 2.91 10.25
C LYS A 406 -30.11 2.62 10.48
N GLY A 407 -29.56 3.23 11.55
CA GLY A 407 -28.17 3.07 11.93
C GLY A 407 -27.99 2.39 13.29
N GLN A 408 -26.74 2.03 13.56
CA GLN A 408 -26.25 1.61 14.87
C GLN A 408 -25.00 2.40 15.21
N SER A 409 -25.04 3.15 16.33
CA SER A 409 -23.87 3.89 16.80
C SER A 409 -22.72 2.94 17.18
N LEU A 410 -21.49 3.30 16.80
CA LEU A 410 -20.27 2.63 17.22
C LEU A 410 -20.21 2.54 18.77
N TRP A 411 -20.62 3.60 19.47
CA TRP A 411 -20.58 3.68 20.92
C TRP A 411 -21.41 2.60 21.63
N SER A 412 -22.49 2.13 21.00
CA SER A 412 -23.35 1.08 21.54
C SER A 412 -22.79 -0.33 21.35
N ARG A 413 -21.62 -0.47 20.71
CA ARG A 413 -21.10 -1.77 20.29
C ARG A 413 -19.56 -1.86 20.32
N LEU A 414 -18.94 -1.21 21.26
CA LEU A 414 -17.50 -1.36 21.43
C LEU A 414 -17.17 -2.79 21.88
N PRO A 415 -16.11 -3.41 21.33
CA PRO A 415 -15.56 -4.65 21.86
C PRO A 415 -14.97 -4.41 23.26
N ALA A 416 -14.49 -5.46 23.90
CA ALA A 416 -13.64 -5.29 25.08
C ALA A 416 -12.36 -4.52 24.69
N PRO A 417 -11.83 -3.66 25.55
CA PRO A 417 -10.58 -2.98 25.30
C PRO A 417 -9.42 -3.98 25.21
N VAL A 418 -8.50 -3.75 24.30
CA VAL A 418 -7.29 -4.56 24.11
C VAL A 418 -6.13 -4.11 25.01
N ALA A 419 -6.21 -2.88 25.55
CA ALA A 419 -5.32 -2.35 26.58
C ALA A 419 -6.09 -1.40 27.48
N THR A 420 -5.73 -1.35 28.78
CA THR A 420 -6.36 -0.47 29.78
C THR A 420 -5.30 0.12 30.71
N GLY A 421 -5.53 1.37 31.15
CA GLY A 421 -4.64 2.04 32.09
C GLY A 421 -3.29 2.48 31.51
N SER A 422 -3.15 2.48 30.18
CA SER A 422 -1.90 2.84 29.53
C SER A 422 -1.54 4.31 29.79
N GLU A 423 -0.27 4.59 30.06
CA GLU A 423 0.24 5.97 30.17
C GLU A 423 0.29 6.64 28.80
N VAL A 424 0.75 5.90 27.78
CA VAL A 424 0.75 6.33 26.39
C VAL A 424 -0.17 5.41 25.58
N PRO A 425 -1.02 5.95 24.70
CA PRO A 425 -1.85 5.13 23.82
C PRO A 425 -0.99 4.22 22.94
N PRO A 426 -1.22 2.88 22.92
CA PRO A 426 -0.49 1.99 22.02
C PRO A 426 -0.94 2.20 20.57
N THR A 427 -0.03 2.03 19.62
CA THR A 427 -0.35 2.05 18.18
C THR A 427 -1.14 0.81 17.75
N MET A 428 -1.64 0.76 16.51
CA MET A 428 -2.30 -0.44 15.97
C MET A 428 -1.36 -1.65 16.00
N GLU A 429 -0.10 -1.46 15.63
CA GLU A 429 0.91 -2.53 15.59
C GLU A 429 1.21 -3.10 16.97
N ASP A 430 1.26 -2.25 17.99
CA ASP A 430 1.49 -2.68 19.39
C ASP A 430 0.40 -3.61 19.88
N VAL A 431 -0.85 -3.38 19.45
CA VAL A 431 -2.01 -4.23 19.81
C VAL A 431 -2.31 -5.35 18.80
N GLY A 432 -1.43 -5.54 17.79
CA GLY A 432 -1.56 -6.58 16.78
C GLY A 432 -2.66 -6.31 15.75
N GLN A 433 -3.05 -5.06 15.56
CA GLN A 433 -4.01 -4.62 14.54
C GLN A 433 -3.26 -4.06 13.32
N SER A 434 -3.64 -4.49 12.11
CA SER A 434 -3.01 -4.01 10.88
C SER A 434 -3.77 -2.85 10.24
N TYR A 435 -5.11 -2.89 10.22
CA TYR A 435 -5.95 -2.01 9.41
C TYR A 435 -7.20 -1.54 10.17
N GLY A 436 -7.96 -0.62 9.57
CA GLY A 436 -9.25 -0.15 10.06
C GLY A 436 -9.15 1.05 10.98
N TYR A 437 -9.90 1.02 12.07
CA TYR A 437 -9.97 2.08 13.07
C TYR A 437 -9.44 1.61 14.40
N ILE A 438 -8.92 2.54 15.21
CA ILE A 438 -8.56 2.30 16.61
C ILE A 438 -9.16 3.43 17.46
N LEU A 439 -9.74 3.07 18.60
CA LEU A 439 -10.38 4.02 19.50
C LEU A 439 -9.62 4.07 20.82
N TYR A 440 -9.30 5.28 21.26
CA TYR A 440 -8.68 5.58 22.53
C TYR A 440 -9.65 6.35 23.41
N ARG A 441 -9.80 5.94 24.69
CA ARG A 441 -10.67 6.61 25.64
C ARG A 441 -9.97 6.82 26.98
N THR A 442 -10.14 8.02 27.55
CA THR A 442 -9.72 8.31 28.93
C THR A 442 -10.72 9.23 29.61
N LYS A 443 -10.74 9.25 30.94
CA LYS A 443 -11.51 10.21 31.74
C LYS A 443 -10.64 11.39 32.12
N LEU A 444 -11.13 12.60 31.87
CA LEU A 444 -10.43 13.83 32.18
C LEU A 444 -10.58 14.16 33.69
N GLY A 445 -9.47 14.18 34.39
CA GLY A 445 -9.42 14.43 35.85
C GLY A 445 -9.82 15.85 36.25
N GLU A 446 -9.57 16.82 35.36
CA GLU A 446 -9.85 18.23 35.58
C GLU A 446 -10.79 18.77 34.50
N GLY A 447 -11.51 19.84 34.82
CA GLY A 447 -12.35 20.59 33.90
C GLY A 447 -11.74 21.96 33.62
N ALA A 448 -12.21 22.59 32.51
CA ALA A 448 -11.91 23.95 32.15
C ALA A 448 -13.17 24.62 31.57
N GLU A 449 -13.52 25.80 32.09
CA GLU A 449 -14.66 26.58 31.58
C GLU A 449 -14.24 27.58 30.49
N HIS A 450 -12.97 27.55 30.10
CA HIS A 450 -12.37 28.35 29.03
C HIS A 450 -11.82 27.42 27.94
N PRO A 451 -11.54 27.94 26.73
CA PRO A 451 -10.91 27.16 25.67
C PRO A 451 -9.57 26.57 26.11
N VAL A 452 -9.35 25.30 25.81
CA VAL A 452 -8.11 24.58 26.11
C VAL A 452 -7.65 23.76 24.91
N ASP A 453 -6.36 23.63 24.73
CA ASP A 453 -5.79 22.91 23.61
C ASP A 453 -5.56 21.44 23.95
N LEU A 454 -6.19 20.56 23.13
CA LEU A 454 -5.84 19.17 23.03
C LEU A 454 -4.75 19.01 21.97
N VAL A 455 -3.56 18.61 22.40
CA VAL A 455 -2.41 18.37 21.53
C VAL A 455 -2.22 16.86 21.38
N LEU A 456 -2.28 16.38 20.14
CA LEU A 456 -1.92 15.02 19.74
C LEU A 456 -0.58 15.12 19.01
N PRO A 457 0.55 14.68 19.59
CA PRO A 457 1.89 14.92 19.02
C PRO A 457 2.00 14.42 17.59
N GLU A 458 1.39 13.26 17.33
CA GLU A 458 1.33 12.68 16.00
C GLU A 458 0.09 11.81 15.81
N VAL A 459 -0.70 12.11 14.79
CA VAL A 459 -1.88 11.34 14.38
C VAL A 459 -1.57 10.60 13.07
N ARG A 460 -1.79 9.29 13.04
CA ARG A 460 -1.57 8.43 11.88
C ARG A 460 -2.84 7.65 11.52
N ALA A 461 -3.81 8.21 10.73
CA ALA A 461 -3.61 9.47 9.99
C ALA A 461 -4.75 10.48 10.23
N TYR A 462 -5.97 10.06 10.58
CA TYR A 462 -7.12 10.94 10.76
C TYR A 462 -7.80 10.65 12.09
N ALA A 463 -7.89 11.63 12.99
CA ALA A 463 -8.48 11.48 14.32
C ALA A 463 -9.75 12.31 14.47
N ALA A 464 -10.88 11.65 14.70
CA ALA A 464 -12.13 12.29 15.11
C ALA A 464 -12.21 12.31 16.64
N ILE A 465 -12.47 13.48 17.24
CA ILE A 465 -12.39 13.74 18.67
C ILE A 465 -13.79 13.98 19.23
N TYR A 466 -14.11 13.33 20.36
CA TYR A 466 -15.41 13.39 21.03
C TYR A 466 -15.22 13.62 22.54
N LEU A 467 -16.08 14.47 23.14
CA LEU A 467 -16.28 14.59 24.58
C LEU A 467 -17.67 14.04 24.93
N ASP A 468 -17.74 13.05 25.81
CA ASP A 468 -18.97 12.36 26.23
C ASP A 468 -19.82 11.91 25.01
N GLY A 469 -19.16 11.51 23.91
CA GLY A 469 -19.80 11.09 22.66
C GLY A 469 -20.17 12.23 21.70
N VAL A 470 -20.03 13.48 22.12
CA VAL A 470 -20.29 14.67 21.26
C VAL A 470 -19.04 15.03 20.46
N PHE A 471 -19.18 15.13 19.15
CA PHE A 471 -18.10 15.50 18.24
C PHE A 471 -17.58 16.91 18.51
N GLN A 472 -16.25 17.05 18.60
CA GLN A 472 -15.55 18.31 18.87
C GLN A 472 -14.79 18.84 17.66
N GLY A 473 -14.30 17.97 16.77
CA GLY A 473 -13.50 18.29 15.61
C GLY A 473 -12.63 17.12 15.20
N ALA A 474 -11.88 17.27 14.13
CA ALA A 474 -10.92 16.28 13.67
C ALA A 474 -9.53 16.89 13.50
N ILE A 475 -8.51 16.04 13.67
CA ILE A 475 -7.11 16.33 13.35
C ILE A 475 -6.73 15.48 12.15
N ASP A 476 -6.27 16.13 11.08
CA ASP A 476 -5.93 15.54 9.79
C ASP A 476 -4.43 15.67 9.52
N ARG A 477 -3.74 14.53 9.36
CA ARG A 477 -2.30 14.47 9.06
C ARG A 477 -1.94 15.18 7.74
N ARG A 478 -2.83 15.14 6.72
CA ARG A 478 -2.63 15.85 5.44
C ARG A 478 -2.38 17.34 5.64
N LEU A 479 -3.05 17.91 6.64
CA LEU A 479 -2.99 19.33 6.98
C LEU A 479 -1.93 19.63 8.05
N LYS A 480 -1.11 18.64 8.44
CA LYS A 480 -0.07 18.76 9.49
C LYS A 480 -0.62 19.24 10.83
N GLN A 481 -1.89 18.94 11.10
CA GLN A 481 -2.55 19.35 12.33
C GLN A 481 -2.09 18.46 13.50
N THR A 482 -1.88 19.08 14.65
CA THR A 482 -1.55 18.40 15.91
C THR A 482 -2.41 18.88 17.07
N THR A 483 -3.18 19.95 16.88
CA THR A 483 -3.91 20.63 17.95
C THR A 483 -5.36 20.86 17.57
N LEU A 484 -6.25 20.61 18.54
CA LEU A 484 -7.66 20.98 18.49
C LEU A 484 -8.01 21.76 19.77
N THR A 485 -8.49 23.00 19.61
CA THR A 485 -8.99 23.79 20.74
C THR A 485 -10.40 23.32 21.11
N LEU A 486 -10.58 22.84 22.33
CA LEU A 486 -11.88 22.47 22.93
C LEU A 486 -12.45 23.71 23.64
N ALA A 487 -13.71 24.06 23.36
CA ALA A 487 -14.33 25.27 23.90
C ALA A 487 -14.43 25.26 25.43
N SER A 488 -14.72 24.09 26.00
CA SER A 488 -14.74 23.82 27.44
C SER A 488 -14.64 22.33 27.71
N VAL A 489 -14.23 21.96 28.90
CA VAL A 489 -14.11 20.56 29.32
C VAL A 489 -14.71 20.39 30.71
N LYS A 490 -15.63 19.44 30.88
CA LYS A 490 -16.17 19.08 32.18
C LYS A 490 -15.24 18.12 32.92
N ARG A 491 -15.04 18.32 34.23
CA ARG A 491 -14.35 17.34 35.08
C ARG A 491 -15.04 15.98 35.01
N GLY A 492 -14.28 14.92 34.79
CA GLY A 492 -14.78 13.56 34.61
C GLY A 492 -15.34 13.23 33.24
N ALA A 493 -15.34 14.18 32.29
CA ALA A 493 -15.74 13.93 30.90
C ALA A 493 -14.92 12.80 30.29
N THR A 494 -15.53 12.02 29.42
CA THR A 494 -14.84 10.97 28.67
C THR A 494 -14.35 11.55 27.34
N LEU A 495 -13.03 11.69 27.21
CA LEU A 495 -12.39 11.97 25.93
C LEU A 495 -12.32 10.67 25.14
N SER A 496 -12.81 10.70 23.90
CA SER A 496 -12.71 9.59 22.94
C SER A 496 -12.05 10.10 21.66
N ILE A 497 -11.00 9.40 21.21
CA ILE A 497 -10.26 9.73 19.99
C ILE A 497 -10.35 8.51 19.07
N LEU A 498 -11.11 8.63 17.99
CA LEU A 498 -11.28 7.57 17.00
C LEU A 498 -10.35 7.85 15.82
N VAL A 499 -9.34 7.00 15.64
CA VAL A 499 -8.33 7.18 14.60
C VAL A 499 -8.56 6.20 13.45
N GLU A 500 -8.60 6.73 12.23
CA GLU A 500 -8.58 5.95 11.00
C GLU A 500 -7.14 5.86 10.46
N ASN A 501 -6.72 4.64 10.11
CA ASN A 501 -5.57 4.45 9.24
C ASN A 501 -5.98 4.69 7.79
N THR A 502 -5.65 5.86 7.23
CA THR A 502 -5.97 6.22 5.84
C THR A 502 -4.94 5.72 4.83
N GLY A 503 -4.01 4.86 5.23
CA GLY A 503 -2.90 4.29 4.48
C GLY A 503 -1.56 4.66 5.10
N ARG A 504 -0.64 3.68 5.17
CA ARG A 504 0.76 3.95 5.54
C ARG A 504 1.52 4.43 4.33
N VAL A 505 2.53 5.25 4.58
CA VAL A 505 3.44 5.72 3.52
C VAL A 505 4.03 4.51 2.80
N ASN A 506 3.96 4.55 1.46
CA ASN A 506 4.33 3.43 0.60
C ASN A 506 5.66 3.63 -0.14
N TYR A 507 6.25 4.84 -0.13
CA TYR A 507 7.43 5.17 -0.94
C TYR A 507 8.42 6.09 -0.22
N GLY A 508 9.69 5.93 -0.58
CA GLY A 508 10.76 6.84 -0.20
C GLY A 508 11.28 6.67 1.24
N PRO A 509 12.08 7.65 1.71
CA PRO A 509 12.77 7.55 2.99
C PRO A 509 11.86 7.65 4.23
N ALA A 510 10.56 7.94 4.07
CA ALA A 510 9.61 7.99 5.19
C ALA A 510 9.01 6.62 5.58
N LEU A 511 9.37 5.53 4.89
CA LEU A 511 8.92 4.15 5.18
C LEU A 511 9.27 3.64 6.60
N PRO A 512 10.49 3.87 7.14
CA PRO A 512 10.84 3.33 8.46
C PRO A 512 9.98 3.92 9.57
N GLY A 513 9.56 3.06 10.51
CA GLY A 513 8.77 3.48 11.67
C GLY A 513 7.35 3.96 11.35
N GLU A 514 6.83 3.71 10.15
CA GLU A 514 5.45 4.06 9.77
C GLU A 514 4.46 3.18 10.53
N ARG A 515 3.70 3.80 11.46
CA ARG A 515 2.72 3.15 12.34
C ARG A 515 1.35 3.76 12.13
N ALA A 516 0.30 3.14 12.65
CA ALA A 516 -1.06 3.67 12.61
C ALA A 516 -1.62 3.87 14.04
N GLY A 517 -2.44 4.91 14.21
CA GLY A 517 -3.01 5.31 15.49
C GLY A 517 -2.42 6.61 16.04
N LEU A 518 -2.26 6.72 17.34
CA LEU A 518 -1.58 7.84 17.99
C LEU A 518 -0.13 7.46 18.29
N VAL A 519 0.80 8.36 17.98
CA VAL A 519 2.22 8.21 18.33
C VAL A 519 2.59 9.31 19.31
N GLY A 520 3.08 8.93 20.49
CA GLY A 520 3.39 9.84 21.58
C GLY A 520 2.21 10.08 22.53
N ALA A 521 2.47 10.81 23.61
CA ALA A 521 1.50 11.07 24.67
C ALA A 521 0.64 12.29 24.39
N PRO A 522 -0.69 12.17 24.26
CA PRO A 522 -1.62 13.30 24.15
C PRO A 522 -1.55 14.21 25.36
N LYS A 523 -1.74 15.52 25.13
CA LYS A 523 -1.74 16.55 26.18
C LYS A 523 -3.02 17.38 26.11
N LEU A 524 -3.54 17.76 27.28
CA LEU A 524 -4.63 18.72 27.41
C LEU A 524 -4.12 19.87 28.27
N ASP A 525 -4.19 21.10 27.77
CA ASP A 525 -3.67 22.30 28.45
C ASP A 525 -2.24 22.10 28.97
N GLY A 526 -1.38 21.55 28.13
CA GLY A 526 0.03 21.26 28.43
C GLY A 526 0.28 20.03 29.32
N ARG A 527 -0.74 19.45 29.94
CA ARG A 527 -0.64 18.28 30.84
C ARG A 527 -0.80 16.98 30.06
N THR A 528 0.09 16.04 30.28
CA THR A 528 0.02 14.71 29.66
C THR A 528 -1.21 13.94 30.17
N LEU A 529 -1.97 13.40 29.24
CA LEU A 529 -3.11 12.52 29.53
C LEU A 529 -2.64 11.07 29.65
N SER A 530 -3.24 10.33 30.59
CA SER A 530 -2.94 8.92 30.86
C SER A 530 -4.21 8.14 31.17
N GLY A 531 -4.08 6.88 31.54
CA GLY A 531 -5.22 6.01 31.91
C GLY A 531 -6.05 5.60 30.68
N TRP A 532 -5.40 5.42 29.55
CA TRP A 532 -6.07 5.10 28.30
C TRP A 532 -6.64 3.67 28.26
N SER A 533 -7.86 3.55 27.75
CA SER A 533 -8.45 2.30 27.29
C SER A 533 -8.47 2.30 25.78
N THR A 534 -7.89 1.27 25.17
CA THR A 534 -7.72 1.15 23.71
C THR A 534 -8.61 0.03 23.17
N TYR A 535 -9.33 0.33 22.08
CA TYR A 535 -10.26 -0.61 21.44
C TYR A 535 -9.82 -0.85 19.99
N SER A 536 -9.54 -2.09 19.65
CA SER A 536 -9.21 -2.52 18.28
C SER A 536 -10.48 -2.67 17.45
N LEU A 537 -10.53 -2.01 16.29
CA LEU A 537 -11.66 -1.96 15.38
C LEU A 537 -11.23 -2.27 13.94
N PRO A 538 -10.71 -3.46 13.64
CA PRO A 538 -10.17 -3.79 12.32
C PRO A 538 -11.23 -3.87 11.22
N MET A 539 -12.53 -4.05 11.59
CA MET A 539 -13.66 -4.19 10.67
C MET A 539 -13.45 -5.23 9.56
N ASN A 540 -12.66 -6.25 9.85
CA ASN A 540 -12.44 -7.39 8.97
C ASN A 540 -12.42 -8.69 9.80
N PRO A 541 -13.50 -9.51 9.71
CA PRO A 541 -14.70 -9.33 8.89
C PRO A 541 -15.53 -8.10 9.30
N PRO A 542 -16.46 -7.63 8.42
CA PRO A 542 -17.35 -6.51 8.77
C PRO A 542 -18.20 -6.86 10.02
N PRO A 543 -18.43 -5.89 10.90
CA PRO A 543 -19.18 -6.17 12.12
C PRO A 543 -20.64 -6.55 11.84
N LYS A 544 -21.17 -7.50 12.61
CA LYS A 544 -22.61 -7.82 12.57
C LYS A 544 -23.39 -6.67 13.19
N VAL A 545 -24.20 -5.97 12.41
CA VAL A 545 -24.95 -4.77 12.79
C VAL A 545 -26.44 -5.08 12.90
N THR A 546 -27.08 -4.57 13.96
CA THR A 546 -28.53 -4.56 14.12
C THR A 546 -28.99 -3.10 14.13
N ALA A 547 -29.40 -2.59 12.97
CA ALA A 547 -29.84 -1.22 12.83
C ALA A 547 -31.18 -1.00 13.58
N LYS A 548 -31.23 -0.03 14.50
CA LYS A 548 -32.39 0.15 15.41
C LYS A 548 -33.10 1.50 15.29
N GLY A 549 -32.46 2.56 14.79
CA GLY A 549 -33.07 3.90 14.77
C GLY A 549 -32.19 4.95 14.07
N ALA A 550 -32.54 6.21 14.30
CA ALA A 550 -31.67 7.33 13.90
C ALA A 550 -30.32 7.20 14.59
N CYS A 551 -29.26 7.57 13.86
CA CYS A 551 -27.90 7.49 14.34
C CYS A 551 -27.15 8.74 13.89
N GLU A 552 -26.40 9.33 14.82
CA GLU A 552 -25.53 10.48 14.59
C GLU A 552 -24.11 10.17 15.08
N GLY A 553 -23.11 10.75 14.41
CA GLY A 553 -21.68 10.46 14.67
C GLY A 553 -21.21 9.18 13.99
N PRO A 554 -20.26 8.41 14.58
CA PRO A 554 -19.72 7.21 13.96
C PRO A 554 -20.77 6.08 13.98
N CYS A 555 -21.37 5.84 12.82
CA CYS A 555 -22.54 4.99 12.65
C CYS A 555 -22.34 3.93 11.58
N PHE A 556 -22.89 2.75 11.86
CA PHE A 556 -23.07 1.69 10.87
C PHE A 556 -24.51 1.74 10.33
N TYR A 557 -24.66 1.74 9.03
CA TYR A 557 -25.94 1.67 8.32
C TYR A 557 -26.01 0.38 7.53
N LYS A 558 -27.10 -0.36 7.70
CA LYS A 558 -27.34 -1.60 7.00
C LYS A 558 -28.60 -1.49 6.16
N ALA A 559 -28.51 -1.80 4.86
CA ALA A 559 -29.64 -1.86 3.95
C ALA A 559 -29.57 -3.12 3.06
N SER A 560 -30.66 -3.40 2.37
CA SER A 560 -30.73 -4.43 1.34
C SER A 560 -31.26 -3.80 0.04
N PHE A 561 -30.82 -4.35 -1.08
CA PHE A 561 -31.28 -3.97 -2.41
C PHE A 561 -31.38 -5.19 -3.30
N GLU A 562 -32.21 -5.10 -4.35
CA GLU A 562 -32.43 -6.19 -5.30
C GLU A 562 -31.66 -5.92 -6.59
N VAL A 563 -31.15 -6.98 -7.18
CA VAL A 563 -30.45 -6.97 -8.47
C VAL A 563 -31.05 -8.06 -9.35
N GLU A 564 -31.59 -7.69 -10.51
CA GLU A 564 -32.13 -8.68 -11.45
C GLU A 564 -31.02 -9.54 -12.08
N ARG A 565 -29.94 -8.88 -12.50
CA ARG A 565 -28.75 -9.50 -13.09
C ARG A 565 -27.49 -8.84 -12.53
N ALA A 566 -26.56 -9.65 -12.06
CA ALA A 566 -25.26 -9.17 -11.61
C ALA A 566 -24.52 -8.47 -12.78
N GLY A 567 -23.93 -7.33 -12.51
CA GLY A 567 -23.15 -6.52 -13.43
C GLY A 567 -22.38 -5.47 -12.66
N ASP A 568 -21.36 -4.90 -13.28
CA ASP A 568 -20.52 -3.89 -12.65
C ASP A 568 -21.30 -2.57 -12.45
N THR A 569 -21.03 -1.90 -11.37
CA THR A 569 -21.61 -0.58 -11.06
C THR A 569 -20.66 0.24 -10.19
N PHE A 570 -20.93 1.53 -10.05
CA PHE A 570 -20.15 2.45 -9.24
C PHE A 570 -21.06 3.10 -8.21
N LEU A 571 -20.84 2.80 -6.92
CA LEU A 571 -21.64 3.36 -5.84
C LEU A 571 -21.30 4.83 -5.62
N ASP A 572 -22.25 5.72 -5.87
CA ASP A 572 -22.12 7.15 -5.58
C ASP A 572 -22.15 7.37 -4.07
N THR A 573 -21.07 7.91 -3.55
CA THR A 573 -20.86 8.23 -2.12
C THR A 573 -21.01 9.72 -1.82
N ALA A 574 -21.46 10.55 -2.78
CA ALA A 574 -21.56 12.00 -2.62
C ALA A 574 -22.45 12.44 -1.43
N GLY A 575 -23.42 11.60 -1.03
CA GLY A 575 -24.27 11.83 0.13
C GLY A 575 -23.66 11.46 1.48
N LEU A 576 -22.50 10.79 1.48
CA LEU A 576 -21.76 10.32 2.65
C LEU A 576 -20.63 11.30 2.99
N SER A 577 -20.02 11.13 4.16
CA SER A 577 -18.92 12.01 4.60
C SER A 577 -17.56 11.34 4.49
N LYS A 578 -17.24 10.41 5.39
CA LYS A 578 -15.97 9.67 5.42
C LYS A 578 -16.18 8.30 6.07
N GLY A 579 -15.66 7.25 5.43
CA GLY A 579 -15.82 5.92 5.99
C GLY A 579 -15.49 4.79 5.03
N VAL A 580 -16.22 3.68 5.16
CA VAL A 580 -15.99 2.45 4.38
C VAL A 580 -17.32 1.79 4.01
N VAL A 581 -17.37 1.16 2.83
CA VAL A 581 -18.54 0.43 2.32
C VAL A 581 -18.23 -1.05 2.18
N PHE A 582 -19.19 -1.89 2.60
CA PHE A 582 -19.17 -3.33 2.38
C PHE A 582 -20.41 -3.75 1.61
N VAL A 583 -20.25 -4.62 0.62
CA VAL A 583 -21.37 -5.26 -0.09
C VAL A 583 -21.19 -6.76 -0.03
N ASN A 584 -22.21 -7.47 0.43
CA ASN A 584 -22.18 -8.93 0.64
C ASN A 584 -20.95 -9.43 1.42
N GLY A 585 -20.43 -8.60 2.34
CA GLY A 585 -19.23 -8.89 3.12
C GLY A 585 -17.91 -8.47 2.46
N HIS A 586 -17.89 -8.09 1.18
CA HIS A 586 -16.71 -7.57 0.49
C HIS A 586 -16.50 -6.09 0.86
N ASN A 587 -15.32 -5.76 1.35
CA ASN A 587 -14.93 -4.38 1.63
C ASN A 587 -14.52 -3.69 0.31
N LEU A 588 -15.32 -2.72 -0.14
CA LEU A 588 -15.07 -1.98 -1.39
C LEU A 588 -13.97 -0.94 -1.24
N GLY A 589 -13.64 -0.54 -0.02
CA GLY A 589 -12.64 0.48 0.26
C GLY A 589 -13.18 1.70 0.98
N ARG A 590 -12.29 2.66 1.19
CA ARG A 590 -12.56 3.93 1.85
C ARG A 590 -13.22 4.90 0.88
N TYR A 591 -14.10 5.74 1.40
CA TYR A 591 -14.62 6.92 0.71
C TYR A 591 -14.40 8.16 1.58
N TRP A 592 -14.26 9.30 0.93
CA TRP A 592 -14.13 10.59 1.58
C TRP A 592 -14.68 11.70 0.67
N ASN A 593 -15.53 12.57 1.21
CA ASN A 593 -16.18 13.63 0.45
C ASN A 593 -15.27 14.80 0.03
N VAL A 594 -13.99 14.73 0.37
CA VAL A 594 -12.98 15.71 -0.10
C VAL A 594 -12.59 15.53 -1.56
N GLY A 595 -12.94 14.37 -2.18
CA GLY A 595 -12.59 14.05 -3.56
C GLY A 595 -11.11 13.71 -3.77
N PRO A 596 -10.67 13.46 -5.02
CA PRO A 596 -11.45 13.58 -6.26
C PRO A 596 -12.34 12.36 -6.52
N GLN A 597 -12.09 11.20 -5.90
CA GLN A 597 -12.91 10.01 -6.05
C GLN A 597 -14.26 10.20 -5.35
N ARG A 598 -15.35 10.13 -6.14
CA ARG A 598 -16.72 10.22 -5.65
C ARG A 598 -17.42 8.86 -5.59
N THR A 599 -17.07 7.95 -6.48
CA THR A 599 -17.71 6.64 -6.59
C THR A 599 -16.78 5.52 -6.14
N LEU A 600 -17.35 4.46 -5.55
CA LEU A 600 -16.64 3.20 -5.27
C LEU A 600 -17.06 2.14 -6.29
N TYR A 601 -16.08 1.49 -6.91
CA TYR A 601 -16.33 0.37 -7.81
C TYR A 601 -16.94 -0.82 -7.08
N LEU A 602 -18.07 -1.29 -7.57
CA LEU A 602 -18.76 -2.49 -7.11
C LEU A 602 -18.79 -3.51 -8.26
N PRO A 603 -17.85 -4.48 -8.25
CA PRO A 603 -17.82 -5.54 -9.25
C PRO A 603 -19.09 -6.38 -9.25
N GLY A 604 -19.60 -6.73 -10.43
CA GLY A 604 -20.69 -7.68 -10.58
C GLY A 604 -20.39 -9.05 -9.96
N ALA A 605 -19.11 -9.43 -9.89
CA ALA A 605 -18.65 -10.63 -9.22
C ALA A 605 -18.94 -10.64 -7.69
N PHE A 606 -19.18 -9.49 -7.07
CA PHE A 606 -19.56 -9.37 -5.65
C PHE A 606 -21.08 -9.34 -5.45
N LEU A 607 -21.84 -9.25 -6.54
CA LEU A 607 -23.30 -9.25 -6.55
C LEU A 607 -23.87 -10.63 -6.91
N LYS A 608 -25.10 -10.85 -6.52
CA LYS A 608 -25.90 -12.01 -6.91
C LYS A 608 -27.29 -11.56 -7.37
N PRO A 609 -27.93 -12.27 -8.29
CA PRO A 609 -29.34 -12.06 -8.59
C PRO A 609 -30.20 -12.14 -7.33
N GLY A 610 -31.20 -11.28 -7.22
CA GLY A 610 -32.05 -11.13 -6.04
C GLY A 610 -31.43 -10.25 -4.98
N ARG A 611 -31.65 -10.58 -3.71
CA ARG A 611 -31.31 -9.75 -2.56
C ARG A 611 -29.81 -9.68 -2.28
N ASN A 612 -29.28 -8.46 -2.21
CA ASN A 612 -27.93 -8.11 -1.80
C ASN A 612 -27.96 -7.25 -0.52
N GLU A 613 -26.86 -7.24 0.22
CA GLU A 613 -26.73 -6.50 1.46
C GLU A 613 -25.62 -5.45 1.34
N ILE A 614 -25.88 -4.23 1.79
CA ILE A 614 -24.89 -3.17 1.95
C ILE A 614 -24.77 -2.77 3.41
N LEU A 615 -23.53 -2.61 3.87
CA LEU A 615 -23.16 -2.05 5.16
C LEU A 615 -22.24 -0.86 4.94
N VAL A 616 -22.62 0.29 5.45
CA VAL A 616 -21.82 1.53 5.39
C VAL A 616 -21.43 1.92 6.80
N PHE A 617 -20.16 2.16 7.05
CA PHE A 617 -19.68 2.87 8.22
C PHE A 617 -19.36 4.31 7.82
N ASP A 618 -20.00 5.28 8.48
CA ASP A 618 -19.75 6.71 8.28
C ASP A 618 -19.36 7.36 9.61
N LEU A 619 -18.22 8.07 9.61
CA LEU A 619 -17.70 8.76 10.80
C LEU A 619 -18.62 9.88 11.29
N TYR A 620 -19.40 10.47 10.39
CA TYR A 620 -20.26 11.63 10.61
C TYR A 620 -21.69 11.33 10.20
N GLY A 621 -22.12 10.11 10.51
CA GLY A 621 -23.43 9.62 10.18
C GLY A 621 -24.57 10.55 10.60
N ARG A 622 -25.60 10.61 9.78
CA ARG A 622 -26.79 11.43 9.96
C ARG A 622 -28.02 10.74 9.37
N PRO A 623 -29.23 11.11 9.75
CA PRO A 623 -30.44 10.59 9.12
C PRO A 623 -30.52 10.94 7.62
N GLY A 624 -31.16 10.08 6.84
CA GLY A 624 -31.49 10.33 5.43
C GLY A 624 -30.36 10.06 4.44
N LEU A 625 -29.29 9.37 4.86
CA LEU A 625 -28.22 8.94 3.96
C LEU A 625 -28.73 7.96 2.91
N ARG A 626 -28.18 8.05 1.70
CA ARG A 626 -28.47 7.13 0.60
C ARG A 626 -27.23 6.97 -0.29
N VAL A 627 -27.19 5.87 -1.02
CA VAL A 627 -26.24 5.59 -2.09
C VAL A 627 -27.01 5.12 -3.31
N GLU A 628 -26.44 5.27 -4.50
CA GLU A 628 -27.00 4.73 -5.75
C GLU A 628 -25.89 4.14 -6.62
N GLY A 629 -26.24 3.28 -7.57
CA GLY A 629 -25.28 2.68 -8.48
C GLY A 629 -25.29 3.37 -9.84
N LEU A 630 -24.14 3.90 -10.26
CA LEU A 630 -23.93 4.56 -11.55
C LEU A 630 -23.31 3.60 -12.56
N ALA A 631 -23.59 3.78 -13.84
CA ALA A 631 -22.99 2.99 -14.93
C ALA A 631 -21.54 3.40 -15.26
N LYS A 632 -21.05 4.52 -14.70
CA LYS A 632 -19.69 5.05 -14.92
C LYS A 632 -19.10 5.55 -13.62
N ALA A 633 -17.78 5.46 -13.52
CA ALA A 633 -17.02 6.04 -12.43
C ALA A 633 -17.06 7.58 -12.46
N GLU A 634 -17.09 8.20 -11.28
CA GLU A 634 -16.91 9.63 -11.05
C GLU A 634 -15.65 9.81 -10.19
N LEU A 635 -14.50 9.93 -10.85
CA LEU A 635 -13.18 10.00 -10.23
C LEU A 635 -12.54 11.39 -10.23
N GLY A 636 -13.16 12.36 -10.93
CA GLY A 636 -12.64 13.72 -11.14
C GLY A 636 -13.46 14.82 -10.44
N ALA A 637 -14.07 14.52 -9.29
CA ALA A 637 -14.77 15.55 -8.53
C ALA A 637 -13.81 16.64 -8.04
N GLU A 638 -14.23 17.91 -8.09
CA GLU A 638 -13.41 19.01 -7.57
C GLU A 638 -13.08 18.79 -6.08
N PRO A 639 -11.81 18.94 -5.69
CA PRO A 639 -11.39 18.77 -4.31
C PRO A 639 -12.09 19.76 -3.37
N LYS A 640 -12.42 19.29 -2.15
CA LYS A 640 -13.08 20.08 -1.12
C LYS A 640 -12.28 20.09 0.16
N VAL A 641 -12.43 21.15 0.94
CA VAL A 641 -11.96 21.19 2.32
C VAL A 641 -12.83 20.26 3.16
N ASP A 642 -12.21 19.46 4.02
CA ASP A 642 -12.96 18.67 5.00
C ASP A 642 -13.63 19.59 6.02
N PRO A 643 -14.98 19.65 6.07
CA PRO A 643 -15.69 20.55 6.99
C PRO A 643 -15.51 20.16 8.47
N HIS A 644 -14.98 19.00 8.75
CA HIS A 644 -14.76 18.47 10.10
C HIS A 644 -13.34 18.72 10.63
N SER A 645 -12.41 19.14 9.78
CA SER A 645 -11.03 19.43 10.19
C SER A 645 -10.94 20.68 11.06
N ALA A 646 -9.91 20.75 11.91
CA ALA A 646 -9.67 21.87 12.83
C ALA A 646 -9.51 23.23 12.13
N GLN A 647 -9.18 23.25 10.81
CA GLN A 647 -9.07 24.48 10.02
C GLN A 647 -10.40 24.98 9.45
N ALA A 648 -11.43 24.17 9.44
CA ALA A 648 -12.73 24.53 8.86
C ALA A 648 -13.64 25.30 9.85
N ARG A 649 -13.16 25.66 11.03
CA ARG A 649 -13.91 26.35 12.09
C ARG A 649 -13.44 27.77 12.31
#